data_537ecee61a04f55d571b6063fefa766f
#
_entry.id   537ecee61a04f55d571b6063fefa766f
#
_cell.length_a   1.000
_cell.length_b   1.000
_cell.length_c   1.000
_cell.angle_alpha   90.00
_cell.angle_beta   90.00
_cell.angle_gamma   90.00
#
_symmetry.space_group_name_H-M   'P 1'
#
loop_
_entity.id
_entity.type
_entity.pdbx_description
1 polymer ?
#
loop_
_entity_poly.entity_id
_entity_poly.type
_entity_poly.pdbx_seq_one_letter_code
_entity_poly.pdbx_strand_id
1 'polypeptide(L)'
;MSNFTPRAQQVLALARKEADRLNHNFLGTEHLLLGLIKLGQGVAVNVLQSMGIDLDSVRIEVEKQVGAGPDQKMIGNIPYTPRVKKVIALAQKEAKNLNHTYVGTEHLLLGLLREGDGVAAKVLRALDVDIEEARQRVLKELDPNFAAQPGGEEAQPGEPAAEKTAAGADKKGEVKTPALKAFGRDLTEIARKGDMDPVIGRASEIERVIQVLCRRTKNNPVLLGEAGVGKTAIVEGLAQEIVKGNVPEILLSKRVITLDLALMVAGTKYRGQFEERIKAVMDEIRRAKNVILFIDELHTIVGAGSAEGTMDASNIIKPALSRGEMQCVGATTLNEYRKYIEKDAALERRFQAVKVEAPSIEDAIAILKGLRHKYEEHHKAEFTDAAVEASVKLSDRYITDRFLPDKAIDVLDEAGSRARISTMTRPPEIKAMEAEIEVIKGKKEGAIKNQDFEGAAKMRDQEKQAKEKLETLLKEWRAKGDEKRVLVGEEEILHVVSKWTGIPLRRMGQDEMARLLTVETEMEKVVVGQREAVSALCKALKRSRADLKDPRRPIGTFLLLGPTGVGKTLLAKTLAEQMFGDTKSLIQLDMSEYMEKFNVSRLVGSPPGYVGYEEGGQLTEKVRRNPYSVVLFDEIEKAHPDVWNMLLQILEEGKLTDSMGRIVNFRNTIILMTSNVGSETLRKSSTLGFAPITDEATYEKARERVLEEAKKTFRPEFLNRLDDLIVFRSFTKPDLIQILSLEVEKVLERLRKKNLKLELDDKAKELLVEKGYDPQYGARPMRRAVERFFEDPLAEEILKGLLTEGSLIQVTADKDKLLFSQKAAAQGAVAG
;
A
#
# COMPACT_ATOMS: atom_id res chain seq x y z
N MET A 1 22.76 -23.04 -11.69
CA MET A 1 22.38 -23.69 -10.41
C MET A 1 21.42 -22.87 -9.57
N SER A 2 20.78 -21.86 -10.12
CA SER A 2 19.84 -20.96 -9.41
C SER A 2 18.51 -21.59 -8.94
N ASN A 3 18.15 -22.75 -9.45
CA ASN A 3 16.85 -23.38 -9.19
C ASN A 3 16.89 -24.61 -8.27
N PHE A 4 18.03 -24.85 -7.59
CA PHE A 4 18.14 -25.97 -6.66
C PHE A 4 17.66 -25.57 -5.26
N THR A 5 16.89 -26.44 -4.60
CA THR A 5 16.49 -26.22 -3.20
C THR A 5 17.74 -26.23 -2.29
N PRO A 6 17.68 -25.59 -1.10
CA PRO A 6 18.80 -25.62 -0.15
C PRO A 6 19.24 -27.04 0.19
N ARG A 7 18.30 -28.00 0.29
CA ARG A 7 18.61 -29.42 0.53
C ARG A 7 19.32 -30.06 -0.66
N ALA A 8 18.89 -29.80 -1.89
CA ALA A 8 19.57 -30.31 -3.08
C ALA A 8 21.00 -29.74 -3.23
N GLN A 9 21.22 -28.48 -2.83
CA GLN A 9 22.56 -27.89 -2.76
C GLN A 9 23.42 -28.56 -1.69
N GLN A 10 22.83 -28.88 -0.54
CA GLN A 10 23.52 -29.64 0.51
C GLN A 10 23.93 -31.04 0.04
N VAL A 11 23.08 -31.75 -0.73
CA VAL A 11 23.42 -33.04 -1.34
C VAL A 11 24.66 -32.93 -2.22
N LEU A 12 24.74 -31.91 -3.06
CA LEU A 12 25.89 -31.66 -3.93
C LEU A 12 27.17 -31.37 -3.11
N ALA A 13 27.04 -30.64 -2.00
CA ALA A 13 28.14 -30.36 -1.10
C ALA A 13 28.62 -31.62 -0.33
N LEU A 14 27.64 -32.45 0.13
CA LEU A 14 27.92 -33.74 0.75
C LEU A 14 28.55 -34.74 -0.22
N ALA A 15 28.08 -34.78 -1.47
CA ALA A 15 28.64 -35.60 -2.52
C ALA A 15 30.14 -35.28 -2.79
N ARG A 16 30.52 -34.00 -2.71
CA ARG A 16 31.91 -33.58 -2.79
C ARG A 16 32.74 -34.09 -1.60
N LYS A 17 32.17 -33.96 -0.39
CA LYS A 17 32.87 -34.50 0.82
C LYS A 17 33.03 -36.00 0.76
N GLU A 18 32.10 -36.77 0.17
CA GLU A 18 32.23 -38.21 -0.02
C GLU A 18 33.26 -38.55 -1.09
N ALA A 19 33.36 -37.77 -2.19
CA ALA A 19 34.42 -37.93 -3.18
C ALA A 19 35.82 -37.67 -2.55
N ASP A 20 35.93 -36.60 -1.73
CA ASP A 20 37.18 -36.33 -0.96
C ASP A 20 37.51 -37.46 0.02
N ARG A 21 36.50 -38.03 0.71
CA ARG A 21 36.71 -39.15 1.67
C ARG A 21 37.19 -40.40 1.01
N LEU A 22 36.71 -40.67 -0.23
CA LEU A 22 37.12 -41.83 -1.00
C LEU A 22 38.40 -41.59 -1.86
N ASN A 23 39.05 -40.46 -1.73
CA ASN A 23 40.23 -40.03 -2.50
C ASN A 23 39.99 -40.04 -4.03
N HIS A 24 38.80 -39.65 -4.50
CA HIS A 24 38.48 -39.59 -5.92
C HIS A 24 38.68 -38.19 -6.50
N ASN A 25 39.30 -38.08 -7.66
CA ASN A 25 39.59 -36.84 -8.37
C ASN A 25 38.42 -36.34 -9.24
N PHE A 26 37.27 -36.98 -9.14
CA PHE A 26 36.07 -36.63 -9.89
C PHE A 26 34.80 -36.90 -9.07
N LEU A 27 33.75 -36.17 -9.31
CA LEU A 27 32.41 -36.36 -8.69
C LEU A 27 31.57 -37.22 -9.63
N GLY A 28 31.38 -38.50 -9.28
CA GLY A 28 30.58 -39.47 -10.02
C GLY A 28 29.14 -39.60 -9.47
N THR A 29 28.35 -40.44 -10.12
CA THR A 29 26.93 -40.71 -9.74
C THR A 29 26.81 -41.39 -8.38
N GLU A 30 27.82 -42.24 -8.03
CA GLU A 30 28.01 -42.87 -6.72
C GLU A 30 28.10 -41.85 -5.59
N HIS A 31 28.90 -40.81 -5.77
CA HIS A 31 29.07 -39.76 -4.78
C HIS A 31 27.77 -38.95 -4.61
N LEU A 32 27.01 -38.78 -5.68
CA LEU A 32 25.72 -38.08 -5.61
C LEU A 32 24.70 -38.92 -4.82
N LEU A 33 24.68 -40.24 -4.99
CA LEU A 33 23.85 -41.16 -4.22
C LEU A 33 24.27 -41.16 -2.75
N LEU A 34 25.58 -41.22 -2.43
CA LEU A 34 26.09 -41.11 -1.08
C LEU A 34 25.73 -39.77 -0.43
N GLY A 35 25.76 -38.68 -1.19
CA GLY A 35 25.36 -37.37 -0.70
C GLY A 35 23.86 -37.31 -0.35
N LEU A 36 22.97 -37.95 -1.12
CA LEU A 36 21.57 -38.11 -0.82
C LEU A 36 21.34 -38.89 0.47
N ILE A 37 22.03 -40.03 0.63
CA ILE A 37 21.91 -40.89 1.81
C ILE A 37 22.43 -40.16 3.05
N LYS A 38 23.58 -39.50 2.97
CA LYS A 38 24.21 -38.78 4.07
C LYS A 38 23.42 -37.59 4.56
N LEU A 39 22.57 -36.99 3.70
CA LEU A 39 21.63 -35.97 4.11
C LEU A 39 20.60 -36.50 5.12
N GLY A 40 20.24 -37.78 5.02
CA GLY A 40 19.33 -38.48 5.94
C GLY A 40 17.90 -37.96 6.01
N GLN A 41 17.55 -36.97 5.21
CA GLN A 41 16.24 -36.29 5.22
C GLN A 41 15.83 -35.87 3.81
N GLY A 42 14.53 -35.93 3.51
CA GLY A 42 13.94 -35.49 2.25
C GLY A 42 13.23 -36.62 1.51
N VAL A 43 12.40 -36.23 0.52
CA VAL A 43 11.52 -37.14 -0.23
C VAL A 43 12.31 -38.32 -0.82
N ALA A 44 13.50 -38.08 -1.35
CA ALA A 44 14.36 -39.14 -1.91
C ALA A 44 14.74 -40.25 -0.88
N VAL A 45 15.09 -39.82 0.32
CA VAL A 45 15.46 -40.74 1.39
C VAL A 45 14.22 -41.49 1.91
N ASN A 46 13.11 -40.79 2.10
CA ASN A 46 11.86 -41.41 2.53
C ASN A 46 11.38 -42.48 1.55
N VAL A 47 11.46 -42.21 0.26
CA VAL A 47 11.10 -43.18 -0.78
C VAL A 47 12.00 -44.42 -0.73
N LEU A 48 13.31 -44.28 -0.64
CA LEU A 48 14.22 -45.41 -0.51
C LEU A 48 13.93 -46.26 0.73
N GLN A 49 13.68 -45.60 1.87
CA GLN A 49 13.28 -46.30 3.11
C GLN A 49 11.91 -46.97 3.00
N SER A 50 10.94 -46.33 2.33
CA SER A 50 9.61 -46.95 2.11
C SER A 50 9.66 -48.17 1.20
N MET A 51 10.72 -48.34 0.41
CA MET A 51 11.01 -49.51 -0.40
C MET A 51 11.72 -50.61 0.40
N GLY A 52 11.95 -50.42 1.71
CA GLY A 52 12.64 -51.38 2.56
C GLY A 52 14.16 -51.37 2.44
N ILE A 53 14.73 -50.34 1.83
CA ILE A 53 16.15 -50.27 1.58
C ILE A 53 16.81 -49.60 2.82
N ASP A 54 17.72 -50.33 3.42
CA ASP A 54 18.58 -49.80 4.48
C ASP A 54 19.67 -48.89 3.89
N LEU A 55 19.73 -47.65 4.37
CA LEU A 55 20.69 -46.66 3.85
C LEU A 55 22.16 -47.06 4.07
N ASP A 56 22.44 -47.76 5.16
CA ASP A 56 23.80 -48.22 5.44
C ASP A 56 24.20 -49.37 4.46
N SER A 57 23.27 -50.22 4.07
CA SER A 57 23.48 -51.24 3.04
C SER A 57 23.80 -50.63 1.66
N VAL A 58 23.12 -49.56 1.27
CA VAL A 58 23.44 -48.80 0.04
C VAL A 58 24.85 -48.21 0.09
N ARG A 59 25.25 -47.67 1.25
CA ARG A 59 26.58 -47.11 1.46
C ARG A 59 27.67 -48.19 1.31
N ILE A 60 27.50 -49.34 1.97
CA ILE A 60 28.45 -50.47 1.92
C ILE A 60 28.57 -50.99 0.47
N GLU A 61 27.47 -51.14 -0.25
CA GLU A 61 27.50 -51.64 -1.60
C GLU A 61 28.14 -50.64 -2.59
N VAL A 62 27.93 -49.29 -2.38
CA VAL A 62 28.64 -48.27 -3.14
C VAL A 62 30.16 -48.37 -2.88
N GLU A 63 30.59 -48.45 -1.63
CA GLU A 63 31.99 -48.52 -1.24
C GLU A 63 32.70 -49.79 -1.79
N LYS A 64 31.96 -50.91 -1.84
CA LYS A 64 32.41 -52.17 -2.40
C LYS A 64 32.63 -52.11 -3.92
N GLN A 65 31.73 -51.41 -4.65
CA GLN A 65 31.80 -51.31 -6.12
C GLN A 65 32.83 -50.27 -6.61
N VAL A 66 33.12 -49.26 -5.81
CA VAL A 66 33.93 -48.10 -6.25
C VAL A 66 35.36 -48.15 -5.70
N GLY A 67 35.52 -48.69 -4.50
CA GLY A 67 36.84 -48.72 -3.85
C GLY A 67 37.38 -47.34 -3.42
N ALA A 68 38.56 -47.31 -2.84
CA ALA A 68 39.25 -46.07 -2.54
C ALA A 68 40.19 -45.66 -3.69
N GLY A 69 40.24 -44.41 -4.04
CA GLY A 69 41.14 -43.86 -5.06
C GLY A 69 42.58 -43.77 -4.55
N PRO A 70 43.56 -43.45 -5.42
CA PRO A 70 44.96 -43.29 -5.04
C PRO A 70 45.20 -42.12 -4.09
N ASP A 71 46.14 -42.23 -3.18
CA ASP A 71 46.46 -41.30 -2.09
C ASP A 71 46.99 -39.91 -2.52
N GLN A 72 46.63 -39.42 -3.67
CA GLN A 72 47.05 -38.10 -4.17
C GLN A 72 45.89 -37.09 -4.02
N LYS A 73 45.96 -36.22 -3.03
CA LYS A 73 45.00 -35.12 -2.87
C LYS A 73 45.23 -34.05 -3.91
N MET A 74 44.31 -33.86 -4.83
CA MET A 74 44.26 -32.68 -5.68
C MET A 74 43.83 -31.45 -4.87
N ILE A 75 44.61 -30.36 -4.93
CA ILE A 75 44.27 -29.06 -4.40
C ILE A 75 43.41 -28.33 -5.45
N GLY A 76 42.08 -28.37 -5.32
CA GLY A 76 41.17 -27.68 -6.24
C GLY A 76 39.73 -28.17 -6.25
N ASN A 77 38.85 -27.52 -6.99
CA ASN A 77 37.46 -27.96 -7.18
C ASN A 77 37.37 -29.27 -7.98
N ILE A 78 36.83 -30.31 -7.36
CA ILE A 78 36.61 -31.62 -7.99
C ILE A 78 35.63 -31.47 -9.16
N PRO A 79 36.00 -31.84 -10.41
CA PRO A 79 35.13 -31.71 -11.57
C PRO A 79 34.00 -32.76 -11.58
N TYR A 80 32.85 -32.40 -12.13
CA TYR A 80 31.75 -33.34 -12.37
C TYR A 80 32.04 -34.23 -13.55
N THR A 81 31.75 -35.54 -13.42
CA THR A 81 31.80 -36.45 -14.55
C THR A 81 30.73 -36.09 -15.58
N PRO A 82 30.90 -36.46 -16.87
CA PRO A 82 29.86 -36.28 -17.89
C PRO A 82 28.51 -36.89 -17.49
N ARG A 83 28.52 -38.02 -16.77
CA ARG A 83 27.31 -38.69 -16.27
C ARG A 83 26.58 -37.89 -15.22
N VAL A 84 27.30 -37.29 -14.25
CA VAL A 84 26.67 -36.40 -13.23
C VAL A 84 26.06 -35.17 -13.89
N LYS A 85 26.71 -34.59 -14.91
CA LYS A 85 26.12 -33.50 -15.69
C LYS A 85 24.82 -33.94 -16.37
N LYS A 86 24.78 -35.16 -16.91
CA LYS A 86 23.59 -35.78 -17.50
C LYS A 86 22.48 -35.97 -16.43
N VAL A 87 22.83 -36.51 -15.26
CA VAL A 87 21.90 -36.67 -14.12
C VAL A 87 21.31 -35.33 -13.71
N ILE A 88 22.09 -34.27 -13.58
CA ILE A 88 21.63 -32.92 -13.25
C ILE A 88 20.67 -32.40 -14.33
N ALA A 89 20.97 -32.61 -15.61
CA ALA A 89 20.10 -32.24 -16.70
C ALA A 89 18.77 -33.03 -16.70
N LEU A 90 18.84 -34.33 -16.41
CA LEU A 90 17.66 -35.19 -16.26
C LEU A 90 16.83 -34.76 -15.02
N ALA A 91 17.44 -34.48 -13.90
CA ALA A 91 16.75 -33.97 -12.71
C ALA A 91 16.00 -32.65 -13.01
N GLN A 92 16.62 -31.76 -13.77
CA GLN A 92 15.97 -30.54 -14.24
C GLN A 92 14.80 -30.81 -15.20
N LYS A 93 14.95 -31.86 -16.06
CA LYS A 93 13.87 -32.28 -16.97
C LYS A 93 12.71 -32.90 -16.20
N GLU A 94 12.96 -33.72 -15.19
CA GLU A 94 11.93 -34.32 -14.33
C GLU A 94 11.23 -33.25 -13.50
N ALA A 95 11.95 -32.27 -12.93
CA ALA A 95 11.33 -31.13 -12.24
C ALA A 95 10.37 -30.38 -13.16
N LYS A 96 10.73 -30.20 -14.44
CA LYS A 96 9.84 -29.58 -15.42
C LYS A 96 8.66 -30.48 -15.79
N ASN A 97 8.87 -31.77 -15.94
CA ASN A 97 7.81 -32.72 -16.23
C ASN A 97 6.77 -32.81 -15.13
N LEU A 98 7.21 -32.56 -13.88
CA LEU A 98 6.35 -32.50 -12.71
C LEU A 98 5.81 -31.08 -12.41
N ASN A 99 6.02 -30.12 -13.32
CA ASN A 99 5.64 -28.71 -13.17
C ASN A 99 6.24 -28.02 -11.93
N HIS A 100 7.37 -28.48 -11.43
CA HIS A 100 8.07 -27.84 -10.32
C HIS A 100 9.03 -26.76 -10.83
N THR A 101 9.01 -25.61 -10.18
CA THR A 101 9.92 -24.48 -10.45
C THR A 101 11.30 -24.65 -9.82
N TYR A 102 11.48 -25.67 -8.98
CA TYR A 102 12.67 -25.97 -8.22
C TYR A 102 13.15 -27.41 -8.47
N VAL A 103 14.43 -27.66 -8.25
CA VAL A 103 15.02 -28.98 -8.28
C VAL A 103 15.33 -29.43 -6.85
N GLY A 104 14.55 -30.37 -6.34
CA GLY A 104 14.71 -30.98 -5.01
C GLY A 104 15.49 -32.29 -5.02
N THR A 105 15.58 -32.91 -3.84
CA THR A 105 16.25 -34.20 -3.64
C THR A 105 15.58 -35.31 -4.43
N GLU A 106 14.27 -35.32 -4.54
CA GLU A 106 13.42 -36.21 -5.32
C GLU A 106 13.78 -36.20 -6.81
N HIS A 107 13.97 -34.99 -7.36
CA HIS A 107 14.36 -34.83 -8.75
C HIS A 107 15.78 -35.37 -9.04
N LEU A 108 16.70 -35.23 -8.04
CA LEU A 108 18.04 -35.79 -8.14
C LEU A 108 18.00 -37.32 -8.14
N LEU A 109 17.15 -37.93 -7.30
CA LEU A 109 16.95 -39.38 -7.28
C LEU A 109 16.35 -39.86 -8.63
N LEU A 110 15.29 -39.21 -9.14
CA LEU A 110 14.70 -39.53 -10.44
C LEU A 110 15.73 -39.38 -11.57
N GLY A 111 16.58 -38.37 -11.51
CA GLY A 111 17.67 -38.18 -12.48
C GLY A 111 18.69 -39.30 -12.45
N LEU A 112 19.07 -39.79 -11.25
CA LEU A 112 19.97 -40.95 -11.08
C LEU A 112 19.35 -42.23 -11.62
N LEU A 113 18.09 -42.51 -11.31
CA LEU A 113 17.38 -43.70 -11.78
C LEU A 113 17.21 -43.69 -13.31
N ARG A 114 16.93 -42.52 -13.90
CA ARG A 114 16.74 -42.41 -15.37
C ARG A 114 18.03 -42.42 -16.16
N GLU A 115 19.15 -42.06 -15.56
CA GLU A 115 20.48 -42.20 -16.23
C GLU A 115 20.83 -43.66 -16.52
N GLY A 116 20.49 -44.56 -15.60
CA GLY A 116 20.43 -46.00 -15.82
C GLY A 116 21.74 -46.75 -15.89
N ASP A 117 22.85 -46.15 -16.32
CA ASP A 117 24.14 -46.80 -16.62
C ASP A 117 25.24 -46.48 -15.62
N GLY A 118 25.00 -45.54 -14.70
CA GLY A 118 25.95 -45.10 -13.66
C GLY A 118 26.11 -46.12 -12.53
N VAL A 119 27.15 -45.96 -11.73
CA VAL A 119 27.42 -46.80 -10.56
C VAL A 119 26.22 -46.74 -9.59
N ALA A 120 25.68 -45.57 -9.35
CA ALA A 120 24.49 -45.39 -8.49
C ALA A 120 23.31 -46.26 -8.97
N ALA A 121 23.02 -46.27 -10.27
CA ALA A 121 21.94 -47.06 -10.81
C ALA A 121 22.22 -48.58 -10.74
N LYS A 122 23.48 -48.98 -10.87
CA LYS A 122 23.89 -50.37 -10.71
C LYS A 122 23.75 -50.83 -9.27
N VAL A 123 24.16 -50.02 -8.31
CA VAL A 123 24.00 -50.32 -6.87
C VAL A 123 22.54 -50.42 -6.49
N LEU A 124 21.70 -49.50 -6.93
CA LEU A 124 20.27 -49.55 -6.65
C LEU A 124 19.61 -50.80 -7.24
N ARG A 125 20.00 -51.20 -8.44
CA ARG A 125 19.52 -52.46 -9.05
C ARG A 125 20.02 -53.71 -8.30
N ALA A 126 21.26 -53.70 -7.81
CA ALA A 126 21.83 -54.81 -7.01
C ALA A 126 21.13 -54.99 -5.65
N LEU A 127 20.42 -53.96 -5.20
CA LEU A 127 19.58 -53.95 -4.01
C LEU A 127 18.06 -54.14 -4.34
N ASP A 128 17.76 -54.71 -5.52
CA ASP A 128 16.40 -54.98 -6.00
C ASP A 128 15.49 -53.73 -6.06
N VAL A 129 16.03 -52.54 -6.30
CA VAL A 129 15.26 -51.34 -6.53
C VAL A 129 14.75 -51.32 -7.97
N ASP A 130 13.45 -51.49 -8.14
CA ASP A 130 12.81 -51.24 -9.41
C ASP A 130 12.70 -49.74 -9.67
N ILE A 131 13.24 -49.32 -10.83
CA ILE A 131 13.29 -47.90 -11.23
C ILE A 131 11.89 -47.31 -11.42
N GLU A 132 10.99 -48.09 -12.01
CA GLU A 132 9.60 -47.60 -12.23
C GLU A 132 8.80 -47.57 -10.93
N GLU A 133 9.00 -48.54 -10.02
CA GLU A 133 8.37 -48.52 -8.72
C GLU A 133 8.86 -47.33 -7.87
N ALA A 134 10.17 -47.07 -7.86
CA ALA A 134 10.76 -45.93 -7.18
C ALA A 134 10.20 -44.59 -7.72
N ARG A 135 10.06 -44.49 -9.05
CA ARG A 135 9.47 -43.34 -9.71
C ARG A 135 8.01 -43.14 -9.32
N GLN A 136 7.20 -44.21 -9.34
CA GLN A 136 5.80 -44.13 -8.92
C GLN A 136 5.63 -43.73 -7.45
N ARG A 137 6.50 -44.24 -6.56
CA ARG A 137 6.51 -43.86 -5.15
C ARG A 137 6.91 -42.38 -4.94
N VAL A 138 7.93 -41.89 -5.67
CA VAL A 138 8.29 -40.47 -5.67
C VAL A 138 7.11 -39.61 -6.12
N LEU A 139 6.42 -40.00 -7.19
CA LEU A 139 5.25 -39.30 -7.70
C LEU A 139 4.10 -39.31 -6.68
N LYS A 140 3.85 -40.44 -6.02
CA LYS A 140 2.82 -40.58 -5.00
C LYS A 140 3.13 -39.76 -3.73
N GLU A 141 4.39 -39.66 -3.36
CA GLU A 141 4.83 -38.81 -2.22
C GLU A 141 4.73 -37.32 -2.52
N LEU A 142 4.89 -36.93 -3.80
CA LEU A 142 4.80 -35.53 -4.25
C LEU A 142 3.36 -35.09 -4.50
N ASP A 143 2.48 -36.02 -4.93
CA ASP A 143 1.05 -35.78 -5.14
C ASP A 143 0.23 -36.99 -4.65
N PRO A 144 -0.36 -36.89 -3.45
CA PRO A 144 -1.15 -37.97 -2.86
C PRO A 144 -2.37 -38.43 -3.71
N ASN A 145 -2.82 -37.61 -4.66
CA ASN A 145 -3.93 -37.88 -5.53
C ASN A 145 -3.54 -38.52 -6.89
N PHE A 146 -2.26 -38.86 -7.06
CA PHE A 146 -1.77 -39.47 -8.30
C PHE A 146 -2.17 -40.95 -8.36
N ALA A 147 -3.31 -41.26 -9.00
CA ALA A 147 -3.71 -42.63 -9.29
C ALA A 147 -2.90 -43.15 -10.49
N ALA A 148 -2.17 -44.23 -10.31
CA ALA A 148 -1.34 -44.87 -11.31
C ALA A 148 -2.14 -45.22 -12.56
N GLN A 149 -1.70 -44.74 -13.71
CA GLN A 149 -2.06 -45.29 -15.01
C GLN A 149 -0.97 -46.32 -15.43
N PRO A 150 -1.36 -47.53 -15.87
CA PRO A 150 -0.39 -48.51 -16.36
C PRO A 150 0.19 -48.12 -17.74
N GLY A 151 1.48 -48.44 -17.89
CA GLY A 151 2.38 -48.14 -18.99
C GLY A 151 1.84 -47.97 -20.39
N GLY A 152 2.42 -47.01 -21.10
CA GLY A 152 2.28 -46.80 -22.54
C GLY A 152 3.60 -46.42 -23.17
N GLU A 153 4.09 -47.32 -23.99
CA GLU A 153 5.28 -47.23 -24.85
C GLU A 153 5.20 -46.06 -25.83
N GLU A 154 6.34 -45.57 -26.24
CA GLU A 154 6.55 -44.63 -27.34
C GLU A 154 5.99 -45.20 -28.67
N ALA A 155 5.11 -44.49 -29.31
CA ALA A 155 4.69 -44.75 -30.69
C ALA A 155 4.89 -43.52 -31.57
N GLN A 156 5.58 -43.75 -32.69
CA GLN A 156 5.78 -42.81 -33.81
C GLN A 156 4.45 -42.56 -34.58
N PRO A 157 4.34 -41.47 -35.35
CA PRO A 157 3.09 -41.07 -36.01
C PRO A 157 2.85 -41.84 -37.34
N GLY A 158 1.65 -42.37 -37.48
CA GLY A 158 1.16 -42.99 -38.72
C GLY A 158 -0.38 -42.99 -38.79
N GLU A 159 -0.87 -42.57 -39.87
CA GLU A 159 -2.16 -42.31 -40.48
C GLU A 159 -3.47 -42.98 -39.96
N PRO A 160 -4.66 -42.49 -40.44
CA PRO A 160 -5.94 -42.65 -39.74
C PRO A 160 -6.70 -43.90 -40.19
N ALA A 161 -7.40 -44.56 -39.29
CA ALA A 161 -8.38 -45.58 -39.62
C ALA A 161 -9.67 -45.50 -38.80
N ALA A 162 -10.72 -45.70 -39.55
CA ALA A 162 -12.13 -45.54 -39.36
C ALA A 162 -12.79 -46.25 -38.16
N GLU A 163 -13.97 -45.70 -37.90
CA GLU A 163 -15.14 -46.16 -37.14
C GLU A 163 -15.30 -47.67 -36.90
N LYS A 164 -15.68 -48.04 -35.68
CA LYS A 164 -16.71 -49.04 -35.43
C LYS A 164 -17.53 -48.76 -34.18
N THR A 165 -18.80 -48.63 -34.40
CA THR A 165 -19.93 -48.53 -33.50
C THR A 165 -20.10 -49.83 -32.67
N ALA A 166 -20.41 -49.64 -31.38
CA ALA A 166 -21.27 -50.53 -30.63
C ALA A 166 -21.90 -49.86 -29.43
N ALA A 167 -23.20 -49.99 -29.33
CA ALA A 167 -24.12 -49.40 -28.40
C ALA A 167 -24.01 -49.97 -26.97
N GLY A 168 -24.25 -49.14 -25.98
CA GLY A 168 -24.50 -49.54 -24.57
C GLY A 168 -24.93 -48.30 -23.79
N ALA A 169 -26.17 -48.30 -23.32
CA ALA A 169 -26.94 -47.16 -22.83
C ALA A 169 -26.54 -46.62 -21.47
N ASP A 170 -26.83 -45.34 -21.31
CA ASP A 170 -27.15 -44.59 -20.07
C ASP A 170 -26.10 -44.34 -18.98
N LYS A 171 -25.40 -43.19 -19.16
CA LYS A 171 -25.30 -42.12 -18.13
C LYS A 171 -24.90 -40.88 -18.89
N LYS A 172 -25.66 -39.75 -18.76
CA LYS A 172 -25.33 -38.44 -19.38
C LYS A 172 -23.87 -38.07 -19.06
N GLY A 173 -22.98 -38.25 -20.05
CA GLY A 173 -21.55 -37.99 -19.90
C GLY A 173 -21.30 -36.51 -19.87
N GLU A 174 -20.88 -36.01 -18.73
CA GLU A 174 -20.23 -34.70 -18.64
C GLU A 174 -19.01 -34.67 -19.59
N VAL A 175 -19.01 -33.75 -20.53
CA VAL A 175 -17.88 -33.53 -21.42
C VAL A 175 -16.68 -33.16 -20.56
N LYS A 176 -15.64 -33.99 -20.53
CA LYS A 176 -14.41 -33.71 -19.79
C LYS A 176 -13.77 -32.46 -20.37
N THR A 177 -13.55 -31.44 -19.52
CA THR A 177 -12.98 -30.14 -19.89
C THR A 177 -11.64 -29.93 -19.16
N PRO A 178 -10.56 -30.65 -19.52
CA PRO A 178 -9.28 -30.62 -18.83
C PRO A 178 -8.58 -29.26 -18.93
N ALA A 179 -8.63 -28.57 -20.08
CA ALA A 179 -7.99 -27.24 -20.20
C ALA A 179 -8.74 -26.19 -19.38
N LEU A 180 -10.07 -26.23 -19.37
CA LEU A 180 -10.87 -25.34 -18.50
C LEU A 180 -10.64 -25.61 -17.01
N LYS A 181 -10.36 -26.84 -16.59
CA LYS A 181 -9.99 -27.16 -15.22
C LYS A 181 -8.58 -26.72 -14.87
N ALA A 182 -7.65 -26.74 -15.85
CA ALA A 182 -6.26 -26.31 -15.63
C ALA A 182 -6.08 -24.79 -15.57
N PHE A 183 -6.88 -24.02 -16.32
CA PHE A 183 -6.74 -22.58 -16.50
C PHE A 183 -7.94 -21.78 -16.03
N GLY A 184 -8.97 -22.42 -15.48
CA GLY A 184 -10.17 -21.78 -15.03
C GLY A 184 -10.65 -22.29 -13.67
N ARG A 185 -11.42 -21.43 -12.97
CA ARG A 185 -12.07 -21.75 -11.71
C ARG A 185 -13.58 -21.86 -11.95
N ASP A 186 -14.17 -23.01 -11.66
CA ASP A 186 -15.62 -23.23 -11.80
C ASP A 186 -16.37 -22.64 -10.61
N LEU A 187 -16.98 -21.48 -10.80
CA LEU A 187 -17.76 -20.81 -9.76
C LEU A 187 -19.02 -21.58 -9.40
N THR A 188 -19.64 -22.27 -10.36
CA THR A 188 -20.85 -23.05 -10.10
C THR A 188 -20.57 -24.28 -9.23
N GLU A 189 -19.39 -24.90 -9.40
CA GLU A 189 -18.97 -26.01 -8.53
C GLU A 189 -18.69 -25.56 -7.11
N ILE A 190 -18.03 -24.40 -6.96
CA ILE A 190 -17.73 -23.79 -5.65
C ILE A 190 -19.02 -23.38 -4.96
N ALA A 191 -19.99 -22.80 -5.69
CA ALA A 191 -21.30 -22.46 -5.14
C ALA A 191 -22.05 -23.69 -4.62
N ARG A 192 -21.93 -24.85 -5.30
CA ARG A 192 -22.53 -26.11 -4.82
C ARG A 192 -21.89 -26.62 -3.54
N LYS A 193 -20.62 -26.37 -3.32
CA LYS A 193 -19.90 -26.74 -2.08
C LYS A 193 -20.22 -25.81 -0.92
N GLY A 194 -20.82 -24.64 -1.16
CA GLY A 194 -21.12 -23.64 -0.13
C GLY A 194 -19.93 -22.75 0.26
N ASP A 195 -18.83 -22.82 -0.47
CA ASP A 195 -17.58 -22.11 -0.15
C ASP A 195 -17.54 -20.66 -0.68
N MET A 196 -18.68 -20.16 -1.21
CA MET A 196 -18.76 -18.80 -1.75
C MET A 196 -19.21 -17.78 -0.71
N ASP A 197 -18.81 -16.53 -0.93
CA ASP A 197 -19.29 -15.41 -0.13
C ASP A 197 -20.75 -15.08 -0.44
N PRO A 198 -21.54 -14.64 0.54
CA PRO A 198 -22.89 -14.20 0.30
C PRO A 198 -22.89 -12.90 -0.52
N VAL A 199 -23.67 -12.85 -1.57
CA VAL A 199 -23.83 -11.67 -2.42
C VAL A 199 -25.03 -10.86 -1.94
N ILE A 200 -24.79 -9.66 -1.50
CA ILE A 200 -25.78 -8.76 -0.86
C ILE A 200 -25.90 -7.48 -1.69
N GLY A 201 -27.12 -6.96 -1.85
CA GLY A 201 -27.38 -5.66 -2.49
C GLY A 201 -27.18 -5.62 -4.01
N ARG A 202 -27.05 -6.79 -4.70
CA ARG A 202 -26.77 -6.85 -6.15
C ARG A 202 -27.85 -7.59 -6.97
N ALA A 203 -29.04 -7.73 -6.42
CA ALA A 203 -30.13 -8.48 -7.07
C ALA A 203 -30.52 -7.88 -8.44
N SER A 204 -30.58 -6.56 -8.56
CA SER A 204 -30.94 -5.86 -9.82
C SER A 204 -29.91 -6.06 -10.91
N GLU A 205 -28.61 -6.00 -10.57
CA GLU A 205 -27.53 -6.23 -11.54
C GLU A 205 -27.46 -7.69 -11.96
N ILE A 206 -27.64 -8.65 -11.03
CA ILE A 206 -27.71 -10.09 -11.33
C ILE A 206 -28.89 -10.37 -12.26
N GLU A 207 -30.08 -9.87 -11.96
CA GLU A 207 -31.26 -9.99 -12.81
C GLU A 207 -31.00 -9.43 -14.21
N ARG A 208 -30.35 -8.26 -14.30
CA ARG A 208 -29.98 -7.64 -15.56
C ARG A 208 -29.00 -8.49 -16.36
N VAL A 209 -28.00 -9.09 -15.69
CA VAL A 209 -27.07 -10.03 -16.33
C VAL A 209 -27.82 -11.26 -16.88
N ILE A 210 -28.73 -11.83 -16.09
CA ILE A 210 -29.58 -12.98 -16.52
C ILE A 210 -30.41 -12.58 -17.75
N GLN A 211 -31.06 -11.41 -17.74
CA GLN A 211 -31.84 -10.92 -18.86
C GLN A 211 -30.99 -10.77 -20.12
N VAL A 212 -29.76 -10.25 -20.02
CA VAL A 212 -28.85 -10.10 -21.15
C VAL A 212 -28.41 -11.46 -21.68
N LEU A 213 -28.04 -12.42 -20.81
CA LEU A 213 -27.63 -13.76 -21.22
C LEU A 213 -28.72 -14.52 -21.97
N CYS A 214 -29.99 -14.25 -21.69
CA CYS A 214 -31.14 -14.85 -22.37
C CYS A 214 -31.52 -14.21 -23.71
N ARG A 215 -30.85 -13.11 -24.12
CA ARG A 215 -31.14 -12.42 -25.39
C ARG A 215 -30.65 -13.24 -26.60
N ARG A 216 -31.32 -13.03 -27.72
CA ARG A 216 -30.93 -13.66 -29.02
C ARG A 216 -29.64 -13.02 -29.59
N THR A 217 -29.47 -11.72 -29.39
CA THR A 217 -28.32 -10.92 -29.87
C THR A 217 -27.84 -10.03 -28.73
N LYS A 218 -26.57 -9.63 -28.75
CA LYS A 218 -25.92 -8.89 -27.65
C LYS A 218 -26.11 -9.62 -26.30
N ASN A 219 -25.89 -10.92 -26.31
CA ASN A 219 -26.11 -11.82 -25.18
C ASN A 219 -24.87 -12.00 -24.30
N ASN A 220 -23.86 -11.16 -24.46
CA ASN A 220 -22.68 -11.14 -23.61
C ASN A 220 -22.70 -9.86 -22.75
N PRO A 221 -23.05 -9.92 -21.47
CA PRO A 221 -23.01 -8.77 -20.59
C PRO A 221 -21.57 -8.34 -20.29
N VAL A 222 -21.32 -7.03 -20.25
CA VAL A 222 -20.07 -6.46 -19.73
C VAL A 222 -20.42 -5.59 -18.52
N LEU A 223 -19.87 -5.97 -17.37
CA LEU A 223 -19.99 -5.22 -16.13
C LEU A 223 -19.03 -4.01 -16.16
N LEU A 224 -19.62 -2.82 -16.22
CA LEU A 224 -18.87 -1.56 -16.27
C LEU A 224 -18.92 -0.87 -14.92
N GLY A 225 -17.80 -0.71 -14.29
CA GLY A 225 -17.68 0.00 -13.01
C GLY A 225 -16.22 0.17 -12.61
N GLU A 226 -15.98 1.05 -11.64
CA GLU A 226 -14.66 1.27 -11.10
C GLU A 226 -14.09 0.03 -10.40
N ALA A 227 -12.77 0.01 -10.14
CA ALA A 227 -12.14 -1.08 -9.39
C ALA A 227 -12.70 -1.13 -7.96
N GLY A 228 -12.94 -2.34 -7.44
CA GLY A 228 -13.40 -2.52 -6.05
C GLY A 228 -14.92 -2.31 -5.81
N VAL A 229 -15.74 -2.05 -6.85
CA VAL A 229 -17.20 -1.91 -6.65
C VAL A 229 -17.95 -3.24 -6.54
N GLY A 230 -17.27 -4.40 -6.68
CA GLY A 230 -17.88 -5.72 -6.55
C GLY A 230 -18.39 -6.33 -7.86
N LYS A 231 -17.75 -6.05 -9.00
CA LYS A 231 -18.11 -6.67 -10.30
C LYS A 231 -18.03 -8.18 -10.27
N THR A 232 -16.98 -8.73 -9.67
CA THR A 232 -16.78 -10.18 -9.54
C THR A 232 -17.86 -10.83 -8.67
N ALA A 233 -18.28 -10.17 -7.58
CA ALA A 233 -19.36 -10.65 -6.72
C ALA A 233 -20.69 -10.82 -7.45
N ILE A 234 -21.00 -9.99 -8.46
CA ILE A 234 -22.22 -10.15 -9.30
C ILE A 234 -22.19 -11.47 -10.06
N VAL A 235 -21.02 -11.87 -10.56
CA VAL A 235 -20.85 -13.13 -11.29
C VAL A 235 -20.89 -14.33 -10.34
N GLU A 236 -20.35 -14.18 -9.16
CA GLU A 236 -20.47 -15.17 -8.08
C GLU A 236 -21.94 -15.35 -7.67
N GLY A 237 -22.67 -14.23 -7.54
CA GLY A 237 -24.12 -14.25 -7.30
C GLY A 237 -24.90 -14.93 -8.42
N LEU A 238 -24.55 -14.69 -9.69
CA LEU A 238 -25.12 -15.42 -10.81
C LEU A 238 -24.92 -16.93 -10.69
N ALA A 239 -23.70 -17.37 -10.31
CA ALA A 239 -23.40 -18.78 -10.10
C ALA A 239 -24.23 -19.38 -8.95
N GLN A 240 -24.43 -18.63 -7.85
CA GLN A 240 -25.29 -19.04 -6.74
C GLN A 240 -26.76 -19.16 -7.17
N GLU A 241 -27.29 -18.20 -7.92
CA GLU A 241 -28.68 -18.23 -8.41
C GLU A 241 -28.93 -19.40 -9.41
N ILE A 242 -27.94 -19.73 -10.24
CA ILE A 242 -27.97 -20.92 -11.10
C ILE A 242 -28.06 -22.21 -10.26
N VAL A 243 -27.28 -22.31 -9.17
CA VAL A 243 -27.29 -23.49 -8.30
C VAL A 243 -28.59 -23.60 -7.49
N LYS A 244 -29.14 -22.48 -7.05
CA LYS A 244 -30.45 -22.42 -6.37
C LYS A 244 -31.65 -22.72 -7.29
N GLY A 245 -31.44 -22.65 -8.62
CA GLY A 245 -32.51 -22.82 -9.59
C GLY A 245 -33.37 -21.58 -9.85
N ASN A 246 -32.97 -20.42 -9.37
CA ASN A 246 -33.69 -19.13 -9.51
C ASN A 246 -33.41 -18.43 -10.85
N VAL A 247 -33.14 -19.19 -11.90
CA VAL A 247 -32.85 -18.68 -13.25
C VAL A 247 -33.72 -19.37 -14.29
N PRO A 248 -33.92 -18.76 -15.46
CA PRO A 248 -34.64 -19.39 -16.56
C PRO A 248 -34.04 -20.75 -16.98
N GLU A 249 -34.87 -21.68 -17.48
CA GLU A 249 -34.48 -23.06 -17.87
C GLU A 249 -33.22 -23.10 -18.73
N ILE A 250 -33.06 -22.13 -19.63
CA ILE A 250 -31.90 -21.99 -20.54
C ILE A 250 -30.57 -21.91 -19.78
N LEU A 251 -30.58 -21.37 -18.56
CA LEU A 251 -29.39 -21.14 -17.71
C LEU A 251 -29.21 -22.24 -16.66
N LEU A 252 -30.20 -23.04 -16.31
CA LEU A 252 -30.11 -24.06 -15.26
C LEU A 252 -29.00 -25.10 -15.50
N SER A 253 -28.71 -25.44 -16.76
CA SER A 253 -27.65 -26.39 -17.11
C SER A 253 -26.28 -25.74 -17.33
N LYS A 254 -26.18 -24.43 -17.20
CA LYS A 254 -24.94 -23.67 -17.47
C LYS A 254 -23.98 -23.71 -16.28
N ARG A 255 -22.71 -23.70 -16.59
CA ARG A 255 -21.58 -23.57 -15.65
C ARG A 255 -20.90 -22.24 -15.88
N VAL A 256 -20.66 -21.50 -14.82
CA VAL A 256 -19.90 -20.25 -14.87
C VAL A 256 -18.46 -20.55 -14.52
N ILE A 257 -17.54 -20.30 -15.44
CA ILE A 257 -16.10 -20.58 -15.26
C ILE A 257 -15.32 -19.28 -15.44
N THR A 258 -14.57 -18.89 -14.42
CA THR A 258 -13.63 -17.76 -14.49
C THR A 258 -12.37 -18.19 -15.20
N LEU A 259 -11.93 -17.44 -16.21
CA LEU A 259 -10.66 -17.69 -16.89
C LEU A 259 -9.54 -16.91 -16.20
N ASP A 260 -8.50 -17.61 -15.77
CA ASP A 260 -7.31 -17.00 -15.22
C ASP A 260 -6.25 -16.78 -16.30
N LEU A 261 -6.14 -15.53 -16.76
CA LEU A 261 -5.18 -15.16 -17.80
C LEU A 261 -3.73 -15.23 -17.32
N ALA A 262 -3.49 -14.99 -16.04
CA ALA A 262 -2.14 -15.06 -15.47
C ALA A 262 -1.63 -16.51 -15.50
N LEU A 263 -2.46 -17.49 -15.16
CA LEU A 263 -2.13 -18.93 -15.29
C LEU A 263 -1.91 -19.34 -16.74
N MET A 264 -2.62 -18.74 -17.68
CA MET A 264 -2.46 -19.04 -19.11
C MET A 264 -1.14 -18.52 -19.67
N VAL A 265 -0.64 -17.39 -19.16
CA VAL A 265 0.65 -16.80 -19.53
C VAL A 265 1.80 -17.43 -18.76
N ALA A 266 1.57 -17.87 -17.53
CA ALA A 266 2.61 -18.45 -16.68
C ALA A 266 3.30 -19.65 -17.35
N GLY A 267 4.64 -19.60 -17.41
CA GLY A 267 5.46 -20.66 -17.97
C GLY A 267 5.50 -20.74 -19.51
N THR A 268 4.86 -19.84 -20.24
CA THR A 268 4.98 -19.76 -21.70
C THR A 268 6.25 -19.00 -22.07
N LYS A 269 7.17 -19.68 -22.80
CA LYS A 269 8.40 -19.05 -23.31
C LYS A 269 8.23 -18.49 -24.73
N TYR A 270 7.25 -18.98 -25.46
CA TYR A 270 6.99 -18.64 -26.86
C TYR A 270 5.52 -18.27 -27.05
N ARG A 271 5.27 -17.31 -27.92
CA ARG A 271 3.92 -16.83 -28.29
C ARG A 271 2.95 -17.95 -28.68
N GLY A 272 3.40 -18.95 -29.42
CA GLY A 272 2.59 -20.07 -29.88
C GLY A 272 2.01 -20.92 -28.74
N GLN A 273 2.69 -21.07 -27.61
CA GLN A 273 2.21 -21.86 -26.48
C GLN A 273 0.99 -21.24 -25.80
N PHE A 274 0.95 -19.91 -25.69
CA PHE A 274 -0.21 -19.19 -25.17
C PHE A 274 -1.41 -19.30 -26.13
N GLU A 275 -1.15 -19.14 -27.44
CA GLU A 275 -2.17 -19.30 -28.48
C GLU A 275 -2.78 -20.73 -28.49
N GLU A 276 -1.94 -21.75 -28.32
CA GLU A 276 -2.40 -23.14 -28.19
C GLU A 276 -3.28 -23.37 -26.95
N ARG A 277 -2.92 -22.80 -25.80
CA ARG A 277 -3.72 -22.91 -24.57
C ARG A 277 -5.09 -22.27 -24.75
N ILE A 278 -5.13 -21.03 -25.29
CA ILE A 278 -6.41 -20.36 -25.57
C ILE A 278 -7.24 -21.16 -26.55
N LYS A 279 -6.63 -21.65 -27.61
CA LYS A 279 -7.33 -22.49 -28.62
C LYS A 279 -7.92 -23.75 -28.00
N ALA A 280 -7.17 -24.45 -27.16
CA ALA A 280 -7.65 -25.62 -26.43
C ALA A 280 -8.86 -25.30 -25.55
N VAL A 281 -8.81 -24.20 -24.77
CA VAL A 281 -9.93 -23.72 -23.95
C VAL A 281 -11.14 -23.38 -24.81
N MET A 282 -10.92 -22.68 -25.93
CA MET A 282 -12.02 -22.33 -26.87
C MET A 282 -12.68 -23.55 -27.49
N ASP A 283 -11.89 -24.54 -27.86
CA ASP A 283 -12.42 -25.79 -28.45
C ASP A 283 -13.20 -26.62 -27.42
N GLU A 284 -12.79 -26.60 -26.14
CA GLU A 284 -13.55 -27.21 -25.04
C GLU A 284 -14.90 -26.50 -24.82
N ILE A 285 -14.92 -25.15 -24.80
CA ILE A 285 -16.14 -24.35 -24.66
C ILE A 285 -17.13 -24.66 -25.78
N ARG A 286 -16.65 -24.75 -27.06
CA ARG A 286 -17.47 -25.08 -28.21
C ARG A 286 -18.09 -26.47 -28.11
N ARG A 287 -17.35 -27.48 -27.60
CA ARG A 287 -17.84 -28.82 -27.39
C ARG A 287 -18.83 -28.93 -26.24
N ALA A 288 -18.55 -28.23 -25.15
CA ALA A 288 -19.35 -28.33 -23.93
C ALA A 288 -20.72 -27.63 -24.06
N LYS A 289 -20.84 -26.53 -24.79
CA LYS A 289 -22.06 -25.70 -25.04
C LYS A 289 -22.80 -25.21 -23.78
N ASN A 290 -22.42 -25.71 -22.56
CA ASN A 290 -23.03 -25.38 -21.29
C ASN A 290 -22.14 -24.44 -20.43
N VAL A 291 -21.11 -23.86 -21.00
CA VAL A 291 -20.16 -22.97 -20.30
C VAL A 291 -20.49 -21.52 -20.59
N ILE A 292 -20.54 -20.70 -19.51
CA ILE A 292 -20.50 -19.25 -19.55
C ILE A 292 -19.12 -18.87 -19.02
N LEU A 293 -18.32 -18.22 -19.86
CA LEU A 293 -16.98 -17.80 -19.48
C LEU A 293 -17.01 -16.45 -18.78
N PHE A 294 -16.45 -16.34 -17.59
CA PHE A 294 -16.21 -15.05 -16.95
C PHE A 294 -14.78 -14.58 -17.23
N ILE A 295 -14.64 -13.36 -17.69
CA ILE A 295 -13.38 -12.73 -18.03
C ILE A 295 -13.30 -11.44 -17.24
N ASP A 296 -12.49 -11.45 -16.18
CA ASP A 296 -12.18 -10.23 -15.49
C ASP A 296 -11.12 -9.43 -16.26
N GLU A 297 -11.14 -8.12 -16.15
CA GLU A 297 -10.30 -7.23 -16.95
C GLU A 297 -10.36 -7.53 -18.46
N LEU A 298 -11.57 -7.60 -19.02
CA LEU A 298 -11.83 -7.96 -20.42
C LEU A 298 -10.94 -7.19 -21.42
N HIS A 299 -10.54 -5.98 -21.08
CA HIS A 299 -9.65 -5.13 -21.88
C HIS A 299 -8.27 -5.74 -22.10
N THR A 300 -7.78 -6.57 -21.19
CA THR A 300 -6.47 -7.23 -21.31
C THR A 300 -6.43 -8.22 -22.48
N ILE A 301 -7.56 -8.86 -22.78
CA ILE A 301 -7.67 -9.78 -23.90
C ILE A 301 -7.83 -9.03 -25.22
N VAL A 302 -8.55 -7.91 -25.21
CA VAL A 302 -8.96 -7.17 -26.42
C VAL A 302 -7.89 -6.14 -26.82
N GLY A 303 -7.18 -5.57 -25.85
CA GLY A 303 -6.25 -4.43 -26.02
C GLY A 303 -4.77 -4.77 -26.09
N ALA A 304 -4.39 -6.00 -25.90
CA ALA A 304 -2.98 -6.43 -25.79
C ALA A 304 -2.16 -6.33 -27.10
N GLY A 305 -2.75 -5.87 -28.20
CA GLY A 305 -2.11 -5.83 -29.52
C GLY A 305 -1.37 -4.55 -29.89
N SER A 306 -1.28 -3.52 -29.00
CA SER A 306 -0.73 -2.21 -29.38
C SER A 306 0.71 -1.94 -28.96
N ALA A 307 1.37 -2.82 -28.22
CA ALA A 307 2.79 -2.72 -27.90
C ALA A 307 3.55 -3.87 -28.58
N GLU A 308 4.68 -3.56 -29.22
CA GLU A 308 5.56 -4.55 -29.85
C GLU A 308 5.95 -5.62 -28.83
N GLY A 309 5.41 -6.85 -29.04
CA GLY A 309 5.71 -8.02 -28.20
C GLY A 309 4.59 -8.54 -27.33
N THR A 310 3.41 -7.90 -27.26
CA THR A 310 2.26 -8.38 -26.49
C THR A 310 1.46 -9.47 -27.18
N MET A 311 1.00 -10.45 -26.40
CA MET A 311 0.32 -11.67 -26.88
C MET A 311 -1.09 -11.34 -27.36
N ASP A 312 -1.40 -11.65 -28.62
CA ASP A 312 -2.65 -11.26 -29.28
C ASP A 312 -3.75 -12.33 -29.13
N ALA A 313 -4.33 -12.41 -27.91
CA ALA A 313 -5.46 -13.29 -27.63
C ALA A 313 -6.73 -12.88 -28.39
N SER A 314 -6.81 -11.61 -28.80
CA SER A 314 -8.00 -11.06 -29.44
C SER A 314 -8.31 -11.70 -30.78
N ASN A 315 -7.29 -12.09 -31.55
CA ASN A 315 -7.48 -12.74 -32.86
C ASN A 315 -8.12 -14.14 -32.76
N ILE A 316 -8.02 -14.80 -31.61
CA ILE A 316 -8.61 -16.14 -31.40
C ILE A 316 -10.02 -16.01 -30.81
N ILE A 317 -10.22 -15.05 -29.88
CA ILE A 317 -11.48 -14.89 -29.13
C ILE A 317 -12.53 -14.10 -29.94
N LYS A 318 -12.11 -13.04 -30.65
CA LYS A 318 -13.01 -12.23 -31.49
C LYS A 318 -13.86 -13.02 -32.50
N PRO A 319 -13.32 -14.00 -33.30
CA PRO A 319 -14.10 -14.79 -34.19
C PRO A 319 -15.15 -15.67 -33.50
N ALA A 320 -14.81 -16.23 -32.35
CA ALA A 320 -15.72 -17.08 -31.58
C ALA A 320 -16.89 -16.25 -30.96
N LEU A 321 -16.58 -15.08 -30.43
CA LEU A 321 -17.60 -14.12 -29.98
C LEU A 321 -18.48 -13.62 -31.12
N SER A 322 -17.86 -13.28 -32.26
CA SER A 322 -18.60 -12.77 -33.42
C SER A 322 -19.54 -13.80 -34.06
N ARG A 323 -19.22 -15.08 -34.00
CA ARG A 323 -20.07 -16.17 -34.49
C ARG A 323 -21.12 -16.63 -33.46
N GLY A 324 -21.04 -16.15 -32.19
CA GLY A 324 -21.94 -16.62 -31.13
C GLY A 324 -21.65 -18.05 -30.65
N GLU A 325 -20.43 -18.54 -30.86
CA GLU A 325 -19.99 -19.89 -30.48
C GLU A 325 -19.77 -20.04 -28.98
N MET A 326 -19.68 -18.90 -28.27
CA MET A 326 -19.50 -18.83 -26.82
C MET A 326 -20.33 -17.73 -26.22
N GLN A 327 -20.73 -17.92 -24.96
CA GLN A 327 -21.28 -16.90 -24.10
C GLN A 327 -20.23 -16.48 -23.06
N CYS A 328 -20.07 -15.18 -22.85
CA CYS A 328 -19.18 -14.67 -21.82
C CYS A 328 -19.81 -13.51 -21.05
N VAL A 329 -19.37 -13.37 -19.81
CA VAL A 329 -19.56 -12.20 -18.96
C VAL A 329 -18.21 -11.51 -18.85
N GLY A 330 -18.11 -10.26 -19.24
CA GLY A 330 -16.89 -9.47 -19.08
C GLY A 330 -17.01 -8.51 -17.92
N ALA A 331 -15.89 -8.15 -17.30
CA ALA A 331 -15.79 -7.04 -16.34
C ALA A 331 -14.65 -6.10 -16.76
N THR A 332 -14.89 -4.80 -16.72
CA THR A 332 -13.89 -3.76 -17.04
C THR A 332 -14.30 -2.40 -16.48
N THR A 333 -13.43 -1.41 -16.58
CA THR A 333 -13.78 -0.02 -16.27
C THR A 333 -14.42 0.67 -17.48
N LEU A 334 -15.12 1.79 -17.25
CA LEU A 334 -15.77 2.55 -18.33
C LEU A 334 -14.75 3.12 -19.33
N ASN A 335 -13.59 3.56 -18.83
CA ASN A 335 -12.53 4.14 -19.65
C ASN A 335 -11.89 3.10 -20.57
N GLU A 336 -11.62 1.91 -20.04
CA GLU A 336 -11.07 0.79 -20.80
C GLU A 336 -12.08 0.23 -21.82
N TYR A 337 -13.35 0.17 -21.44
CA TYR A 337 -14.44 -0.21 -22.35
C TYR A 337 -14.49 0.69 -23.58
N ARG A 338 -14.49 2.02 -23.36
CA ARG A 338 -14.48 3.02 -24.45
C ARG A 338 -13.23 2.91 -25.31
N LYS A 339 -12.07 2.67 -24.68
CA LYS A 339 -10.79 2.62 -25.41
C LYS A 339 -10.64 1.39 -26.28
N TYR A 340 -11.08 0.21 -25.82
CA TYR A 340 -10.76 -1.07 -26.42
C TYR A 340 -11.96 -1.82 -27.04
N ILE A 341 -13.16 -1.65 -26.48
CA ILE A 341 -14.33 -2.45 -26.90
C ILE A 341 -15.28 -1.62 -27.77
N GLU A 342 -15.62 -0.40 -27.37
CA GLU A 342 -16.55 0.48 -28.10
C GLU A 342 -16.01 0.89 -29.48
N LYS A 343 -14.68 0.97 -29.64
CA LYS A 343 -14.03 1.26 -30.91
C LYS A 343 -14.06 0.10 -31.90
N ASP A 344 -14.31 -1.12 -31.45
CA ASP A 344 -14.37 -2.30 -32.26
C ASP A 344 -15.83 -2.66 -32.57
N ALA A 345 -16.30 -2.33 -33.78
CA ALA A 345 -17.69 -2.54 -34.20
C ALA A 345 -18.14 -4.02 -34.15
N ALA A 346 -17.22 -4.97 -34.23
CA ALA A 346 -17.54 -6.39 -34.13
C ALA A 346 -17.85 -6.81 -32.69
N LEU A 347 -17.11 -6.26 -31.73
CA LEU A 347 -17.34 -6.49 -30.29
C LEU A 347 -18.53 -5.71 -29.75
N GLU A 348 -18.67 -4.45 -30.12
CA GLU A 348 -19.78 -3.59 -29.68
C GLU A 348 -21.16 -4.21 -30.01
N ARG A 349 -21.29 -4.88 -31.18
CA ARG A 349 -22.51 -5.56 -31.56
C ARG A 349 -22.82 -6.83 -30.79
N ARG A 350 -21.88 -7.33 -29.98
CA ARG A 350 -21.99 -8.59 -29.23
C ARG A 350 -22.09 -8.40 -27.74
N PHE A 351 -21.52 -7.30 -27.26
CA PHE A 351 -21.55 -6.98 -25.84
C PHE A 351 -22.71 -6.04 -25.50
N GLN A 352 -23.27 -6.23 -24.31
CA GLN A 352 -24.24 -5.33 -23.69
C GLN A 352 -23.69 -4.79 -22.39
N ALA A 353 -23.49 -3.49 -22.31
CA ALA A 353 -23.07 -2.81 -21.10
C ALA A 353 -24.10 -2.95 -19.98
N VAL A 354 -23.64 -3.32 -18.80
CA VAL A 354 -24.36 -3.33 -17.52
C VAL A 354 -23.55 -2.47 -16.54
N LYS A 355 -24.10 -1.31 -16.18
CA LYS A 355 -23.44 -0.37 -15.29
C LYS A 355 -23.50 -0.92 -13.86
N VAL A 356 -22.36 -0.90 -13.17
CA VAL A 356 -22.21 -1.30 -11.76
C VAL A 356 -21.70 -0.10 -10.99
N GLU A 357 -22.56 0.44 -10.15
CA GLU A 357 -22.20 1.57 -9.28
C GLU A 357 -21.68 1.09 -7.93
N ALA A 358 -20.94 1.95 -7.23
CA ALA A 358 -20.56 1.68 -5.86
C ALA A 358 -21.83 1.50 -4.99
N PRO A 359 -21.85 0.56 -4.04
CA PRO A 359 -22.99 0.39 -3.16
C PRO A 359 -23.18 1.60 -2.26
N SER A 360 -24.40 1.79 -1.78
CA SER A 360 -24.68 2.77 -0.73
C SER A 360 -23.96 2.42 0.58
N ILE A 361 -23.85 3.38 1.50
CA ILE A 361 -23.27 3.14 2.82
C ILE A 361 -24.04 2.01 3.55
N GLU A 362 -25.35 1.99 3.44
CA GLU A 362 -26.21 0.99 4.07
C GLU A 362 -25.99 -0.41 3.48
N ASP A 363 -25.94 -0.51 2.15
CA ASP A 363 -25.63 -1.77 1.46
C ASP A 363 -24.20 -2.26 1.78
N ALA A 364 -23.24 -1.35 1.84
CA ALA A 364 -21.87 -1.69 2.19
C ALA A 364 -21.76 -2.24 3.63
N ILE A 365 -22.48 -1.66 4.59
CA ILE A 365 -22.57 -2.19 5.96
C ILE A 365 -23.19 -3.60 5.95
N ALA A 366 -24.26 -3.81 5.18
CA ALA A 366 -24.89 -5.12 5.07
C ALA A 366 -23.94 -6.16 4.45
N ILE A 367 -23.17 -5.78 3.41
CA ILE A 367 -22.15 -6.62 2.78
C ILE A 367 -21.07 -7.01 3.83
N LEU A 368 -20.52 -6.06 4.55
CA LEU A 368 -19.50 -6.35 5.56
C LEU A 368 -20.03 -7.22 6.71
N LYS A 369 -21.27 -6.98 7.15
CA LYS A 369 -21.92 -7.86 8.15
C LYS A 369 -22.05 -9.30 7.65
N GLY A 370 -22.34 -9.49 6.37
CA GLY A 370 -22.39 -10.82 5.74
C GLY A 370 -21.02 -11.49 5.62
N LEU A 371 -19.96 -10.73 5.38
CA LEU A 371 -18.59 -11.23 5.26
C LEU A 371 -17.87 -11.41 6.60
N ARG A 372 -18.36 -10.75 7.66
CA ARG A 372 -17.77 -10.67 9.00
C ARG A 372 -17.26 -12.01 9.52
N HIS A 373 -18.08 -13.05 9.44
CA HIS A 373 -17.76 -14.38 9.99
C HIS A 373 -16.48 -14.96 9.40
N LYS A 374 -16.24 -14.79 8.08
CA LYS A 374 -15.04 -15.30 7.40
C LYS A 374 -13.77 -14.58 7.85
N TYR A 375 -13.85 -13.26 8.02
CA TYR A 375 -12.73 -12.47 8.55
C TYR A 375 -12.47 -12.77 10.03
N GLU A 376 -13.50 -12.98 10.83
CA GLU A 376 -13.39 -13.40 12.23
C GLU A 376 -12.68 -14.76 12.38
N GLU A 377 -13.04 -15.70 11.53
CA GLU A 377 -12.42 -17.02 11.49
C GLU A 377 -10.95 -16.96 11.05
N HIS A 378 -10.67 -16.17 10.00
CA HIS A 378 -9.32 -16.01 9.47
C HIS A 378 -8.36 -15.33 10.47
N HIS A 379 -8.81 -14.25 11.11
CA HIS A 379 -7.98 -13.49 12.05
C HIS A 379 -8.06 -14.00 13.49
N LYS A 380 -8.95 -14.96 13.80
CA LYS A 380 -9.26 -15.37 15.16
C LYS A 380 -9.65 -14.17 16.06
N ALA A 381 -10.36 -13.22 15.48
CA ALA A 381 -10.81 -11.97 16.09
C ALA A 381 -12.35 -11.93 16.09
N GLU A 382 -12.93 -11.04 16.87
CA GLU A 382 -14.36 -10.76 16.89
C GLU A 382 -14.56 -9.26 16.60
N PHE A 383 -15.34 -8.95 15.54
CA PHE A 383 -15.61 -7.56 15.16
C PHE A 383 -16.92 -7.11 15.78
N THR A 384 -16.92 -5.96 16.44
CA THR A 384 -18.15 -5.35 16.94
C THR A 384 -18.97 -4.75 15.78
N ASP A 385 -20.29 -4.63 15.96
CA ASP A 385 -21.13 -3.96 14.95
C ASP A 385 -20.69 -2.51 14.73
N ALA A 386 -20.25 -1.83 15.80
CA ALA A 386 -19.69 -0.50 15.73
C ALA A 386 -18.41 -0.44 14.86
N ALA A 387 -17.54 -1.45 14.95
CA ALA A 387 -16.34 -1.54 14.11
C ALA A 387 -16.70 -1.71 12.63
N VAL A 388 -17.67 -2.57 12.32
CA VAL A 388 -18.14 -2.77 10.92
C VAL A 388 -18.74 -1.48 10.36
N GLU A 389 -19.60 -0.80 11.11
CA GLU A 389 -20.17 0.48 10.68
C GLU A 389 -19.12 1.58 10.55
N ALA A 390 -18.17 1.64 11.50
CA ALA A 390 -17.07 2.58 11.46
C ALA A 390 -16.16 2.33 10.24
N SER A 391 -15.85 1.06 9.88
CA SER A 391 -15.03 0.75 8.72
C SER A 391 -15.64 1.31 7.42
N VAL A 392 -16.95 1.24 7.25
CA VAL A 392 -17.64 1.79 6.08
C VAL A 392 -17.68 3.31 6.11
N LYS A 393 -18.17 3.90 7.20
CA LYS A 393 -18.37 5.35 7.34
C LYS A 393 -17.03 6.11 7.26
N LEU A 394 -16.00 5.62 7.96
CA LEU A 394 -14.69 6.26 7.98
C LEU A 394 -13.95 6.07 6.66
N SER A 395 -14.00 4.87 6.06
CA SER A 395 -13.37 4.66 4.75
C SER A 395 -14.06 5.49 3.66
N ASP A 396 -15.37 5.64 3.69
CA ASP A 396 -16.09 6.46 2.72
C ASP A 396 -15.74 7.95 2.85
N ARG A 397 -15.63 8.42 4.09
CA ARG A 397 -15.32 9.82 4.38
C ARG A 397 -13.85 10.18 4.11
N TYR A 398 -12.92 9.28 4.46
CA TYR A 398 -11.49 9.59 4.55
C TYR A 398 -10.63 8.96 3.45
N ILE A 399 -11.05 7.85 2.86
CA ILE A 399 -10.34 7.19 1.75
C ILE A 399 -11.07 7.49 0.45
N THR A 400 -10.54 8.45 -0.32
CA THR A 400 -11.21 9.00 -1.51
C THR A 400 -10.73 8.42 -2.83
N ASP A 401 -9.62 7.69 -2.84
CA ASP A 401 -8.99 7.10 -4.02
C ASP A 401 -9.51 5.71 -4.39
N ARG A 402 -10.35 5.12 -3.54
CA ARG A 402 -10.95 3.79 -3.70
C ARG A 402 -12.46 3.82 -3.47
N PHE A 403 -13.14 2.79 -3.93
CA PHE A 403 -14.60 2.68 -3.88
C PHE A 403 -15.06 1.65 -2.83
N LEU A 404 -16.28 1.85 -2.30
CA LEU A 404 -16.97 0.85 -1.53
C LEU A 404 -17.39 -0.33 -2.42
N PRO A 405 -17.44 -1.58 -1.89
CA PRO A 405 -17.14 -1.97 -0.50
C PRO A 405 -15.67 -2.26 -0.23
N ASP A 406 -14.83 -2.37 -1.25
CA ASP A 406 -13.44 -2.85 -1.21
C ASP A 406 -12.60 -2.12 -0.15
N LYS A 407 -12.61 -0.77 -0.16
CA LYS A 407 -11.87 0.03 0.82
C LYS A 407 -12.27 -0.23 2.27
N ALA A 408 -13.54 -0.55 2.52
CA ALA A 408 -14.03 -0.85 3.87
C ALA A 408 -13.67 -2.28 4.30
N ILE A 409 -13.66 -3.21 3.36
CA ILE A 409 -13.19 -4.58 3.55
C ILE A 409 -11.71 -4.58 3.91
N ASP A 410 -10.88 -3.87 3.14
CA ASP A 410 -9.44 -3.75 3.39
C ASP A 410 -9.14 -3.15 4.78
N VAL A 411 -9.89 -2.13 5.20
CA VAL A 411 -9.74 -1.54 6.54
C VAL A 411 -10.08 -2.56 7.63
N LEU A 412 -11.15 -3.33 7.44
CA LEU A 412 -11.57 -4.39 8.38
C LEU A 412 -10.52 -5.49 8.46
N ASP A 413 -9.99 -5.93 7.32
CA ASP A 413 -8.97 -6.96 7.19
C ASP A 413 -7.65 -6.54 7.88
N GLU A 414 -7.17 -5.31 7.64
CA GLU A 414 -5.98 -4.80 8.30
C GLU A 414 -6.17 -4.62 9.81
N ALA A 415 -7.36 -4.21 10.26
CA ALA A 415 -7.68 -4.11 11.68
C ALA A 415 -7.64 -5.48 12.37
N GLY A 416 -8.23 -6.51 11.74
CA GLY A 416 -8.18 -7.89 12.22
C GLY A 416 -6.76 -8.45 12.26
N SER A 417 -6.00 -8.25 11.19
CA SER A 417 -4.59 -8.65 11.10
C SER A 417 -3.74 -8.01 12.21
N ARG A 418 -3.94 -6.71 12.45
CA ARG A 418 -3.23 -5.99 13.50
C ARG A 418 -3.59 -6.48 14.90
N ALA A 419 -4.88 -6.71 15.16
CA ALA A 419 -5.34 -7.26 16.43
C ALA A 419 -4.68 -8.61 16.70
N ARG A 420 -4.61 -9.47 15.69
CA ARG A 420 -3.89 -10.77 15.78
C ARG A 420 -2.40 -10.60 16.05
N ILE A 421 -1.71 -9.68 15.37
CA ILE A 421 -0.29 -9.41 15.59
C ILE A 421 -0.03 -8.91 17.02
N SER A 422 -0.91 -8.06 17.55
CA SER A 422 -0.78 -7.53 18.92
C SER A 422 -0.83 -8.64 19.99
N THR A 423 -1.66 -9.66 19.78
CA THR A 423 -1.72 -10.84 20.66
C THR A 423 -0.56 -11.82 20.47
N MET A 424 0.03 -11.86 19.26
CA MET A 424 1.22 -12.67 18.97
C MET A 424 2.52 -12.04 19.47
N THR A 425 2.49 -10.80 19.92
CA THR A 425 3.68 -10.14 20.47
C THR A 425 4.03 -10.78 21.82
N ARG A 426 5.24 -11.35 21.91
CA ARG A 426 5.71 -12.03 23.13
C ARG A 426 5.70 -11.10 24.33
N PRO A 427 5.09 -11.51 25.45
CA PRO A 427 5.09 -10.74 26.69
C PRO A 427 6.51 -10.36 27.14
N PRO A 428 6.67 -9.25 27.85
CA PRO A 428 7.99 -8.82 28.33
C PRO A 428 8.65 -9.85 29.24
N GLU A 429 7.88 -10.68 29.95
CA GLU A 429 8.34 -11.77 30.80
C GLU A 429 9.10 -12.86 30.02
N ILE A 430 8.58 -13.23 28.84
CA ILE A 430 9.24 -14.21 27.96
C ILE A 430 10.57 -13.63 27.42
N LYS A 431 10.56 -12.35 27.02
CA LYS A 431 11.79 -11.67 26.57
C LYS A 431 12.84 -11.56 27.69
N ALA A 432 12.41 -11.29 28.92
CA ALA A 432 13.29 -11.23 30.08
C ALA A 432 13.93 -12.61 30.37
N MET A 433 13.15 -13.69 30.30
CA MET A 433 13.67 -15.05 30.46
C MET A 433 14.64 -15.48 29.33
N GLU A 434 14.32 -15.08 28.06
CA GLU A 434 15.25 -15.31 26.95
C GLU A 434 16.59 -14.58 27.15
N ALA A 435 16.57 -13.36 27.64
CA ALA A 435 17.78 -12.59 27.98
C ALA A 435 18.53 -13.22 29.15
N GLU A 436 17.84 -13.71 30.20
CA GLU A 436 18.43 -14.41 31.32
C GLU A 436 19.14 -15.69 30.89
N ILE A 437 18.53 -16.48 30.02
CA ILE A 437 19.15 -17.71 29.46
C ILE A 437 20.43 -17.34 28.67
N GLU A 438 20.42 -16.24 27.91
CA GLU A 438 21.60 -15.79 27.16
C GLU A 438 22.75 -15.37 28.09
N VAL A 439 22.45 -14.72 29.22
CA VAL A 439 23.42 -14.37 30.26
C VAL A 439 24.00 -15.64 30.94
N ILE A 440 23.15 -16.63 31.29
CA ILE A 440 23.58 -17.88 31.87
C ILE A 440 24.48 -18.68 30.90
N LYS A 441 24.11 -18.68 29.61
CA LYS A 441 24.90 -19.32 28.55
C LYS A 441 26.28 -18.67 28.41
N GLY A 442 26.36 -17.33 28.42
CA GLY A 442 27.63 -16.60 28.40
C GLY A 442 28.50 -16.87 29.60
N LYS A 443 27.93 -16.96 30.81
CA LYS A 443 28.65 -17.34 32.04
C LYS A 443 29.16 -18.77 31.96
N LYS A 444 28.36 -19.71 31.43
CA LYS A 444 28.78 -21.11 31.21
C LYS A 444 29.98 -21.19 30.25
N GLU A 445 29.94 -20.49 29.13
CA GLU A 445 31.05 -20.46 28.18
C GLU A 445 32.29 -19.81 28.77
N GLY A 446 32.15 -18.80 29.64
CA GLY A 446 33.24 -18.19 30.40
C GLY A 446 33.88 -19.19 31.41
N ALA A 447 33.06 -19.95 32.15
CA ALA A 447 33.51 -20.95 33.08
C ALA A 447 34.26 -22.09 32.36
N ILE A 448 33.79 -22.53 31.20
CA ILE A 448 34.48 -23.55 30.37
C ILE A 448 35.87 -23.04 29.92
N LYS A 449 35.94 -21.77 29.45
CA LYS A 449 37.23 -21.16 29.06
C LYS A 449 38.23 -21.07 30.20
N ASN A 450 37.74 -20.87 31.43
CA ASN A 450 38.56 -20.79 32.64
C ASN A 450 38.84 -22.16 33.30
N GLN A 451 38.43 -23.27 32.63
CA GLN A 451 38.59 -24.66 33.13
C GLN A 451 37.84 -24.93 34.46
N ASP A 452 36.87 -24.11 34.84
CA ASP A 452 36.00 -24.35 36.00
C ASP A 452 34.83 -25.25 35.60
N PHE A 453 35.07 -26.57 35.63
CA PHE A 453 34.08 -27.57 35.24
C PHE A 453 32.93 -27.71 36.25
N GLU A 454 33.18 -27.41 37.54
CA GLU A 454 32.13 -27.46 38.57
C GLU A 454 31.17 -26.29 38.44
N GLY A 455 31.70 -25.08 38.20
CA GLY A 455 30.91 -23.91 37.89
C GLY A 455 30.11 -24.07 36.58
N ALA A 456 30.72 -24.63 35.53
CA ALA A 456 30.07 -24.91 34.28
C ALA A 456 28.91 -25.93 34.40
N ALA A 457 29.04 -26.94 35.26
CA ALA A 457 27.97 -27.91 35.51
C ALA A 457 26.77 -27.25 36.21
N LYS A 458 27.02 -26.43 37.24
CA LYS A 458 25.95 -25.64 37.93
C LYS A 458 25.23 -24.71 36.98
N MET A 459 25.97 -24.01 36.09
CA MET A 459 25.35 -23.12 35.08
C MET A 459 24.56 -23.90 34.04
N ARG A 460 24.97 -25.12 33.69
CA ARG A 460 24.22 -26.02 32.78
C ARG A 460 22.87 -26.42 33.37
N ASP A 461 22.85 -26.75 34.68
CA ASP A 461 21.59 -27.13 35.34
C ASP A 461 20.65 -25.94 35.46
N GLN A 462 21.17 -24.74 35.75
CA GLN A 462 20.40 -23.49 35.74
C GLN A 462 19.86 -23.17 34.33
N GLU A 463 20.68 -23.32 33.27
CA GLU A 463 20.24 -23.14 31.88
C GLU A 463 19.09 -24.09 31.53
N LYS A 464 19.19 -25.37 31.96
CA LYS A 464 18.15 -26.36 31.71
C LYS A 464 16.85 -26.01 32.41
N GLN A 465 16.91 -25.64 33.70
CA GLN A 465 15.71 -25.22 34.45
C GLN A 465 15.07 -23.94 33.87
N ALA A 466 15.87 -22.96 33.44
CA ALA A 466 15.37 -21.74 32.79
C ALA A 466 14.71 -22.05 31.45
N LYS A 467 15.28 -22.97 30.65
CA LYS A 467 14.68 -23.43 29.39
C LYS A 467 13.36 -24.18 29.58
N GLU A 468 13.27 -25.04 30.59
CA GLU A 468 12.04 -25.76 30.94
C GLU A 468 10.92 -24.77 31.37
N LYS A 469 11.29 -23.77 32.17
CA LYS A 469 10.35 -22.68 32.54
C LYS A 469 9.89 -21.86 31.34
N LEU A 470 10.83 -21.51 30.44
CA LEU A 470 10.52 -20.80 29.20
C LEU A 470 9.59 -21.62 28.32
N GLU A 471 9.80 -22.93 28.21
CA GLU A 471 8.94 -23.81 27.40
C GLU A 471 7.53 -23.93 27.99
N THR A 472 7.38 -23.99 29.30
CA THR A 472 6.09 -24.00 29.98
C THR A 472 5.36 -22.66 29.77
N LEU A 473 6.04 -21.54 29.96
CA LEU A 473 5.47 -20.21 29.70
C LEU A 473 5.07 -20.01 28.23
N LEU A 474 5.87 -20.52 27.30
CA LEU A 474 5.53 -20.49 25.86
C LEU A 474 4.32 -21.36 25.54
N LYS A 475 4.18 -22.52 26.16
CA LYS A 475 3.01 -23.40 25.99
C LYS A 475 1.75 -22.75 26.57
N GLU A 476 1.83 -22.17 27.76
CA GLU A 476 0.71 -21.45 28.37
C GLU A 476 0.31 -20.22 27.57
N TRP A 477 1.29 -19.46 27.07
CA TRP A 477 1.03 -18.29 26.24
C TRP A 477 0.36 -18.66 24.90
N ARG A 478 0.83 -19.74 24.25
CA ARG A 478 0.20 -20.25 23.03
C ARG A 478 -1.21 -20.75 23.26
N ALA A 479 -1.44 -21.50 24.34
CA ALA A 479 -2.77 -22.00 24.70
C ALA A 479 -3.74 -20.83 24.98
N LYS A 480 -3.29 -19.82 25.74
CA LYS A 480 -4.09 -18.60 26.00
C LYS A 480 -4.35 -17.77 24.73
N GLY A 481 -3.42 -17.79 23.78
CA GLY A 481 -3.54 -17.06 22.50
C GLY A 481 -4.48 -17.75 21.50
N ASP A 482 -4.60 -19.07 21.56
CA ASP A 482 -5.51 -19.84 20.70
C ASP A 482 -6.99 -19.81 21.20
N GLU A 483 -7.21 -19.63 22.49
CA GLU A 483 -8.56 -19.60 23.09
C GLU A 483 -9.21 -18.21 23.13
N LYS A 484 -8.44 -17.13 23.13
CA LYS A 484 -8.98 -15.75 23.19
C LYS A 484 -9.12 -15.15 21.81
N ARG A 485 -10.35 -15.01 21.33
CA ARG A 485 -10.66 -14.11 20.21
C ARG A 485 -10.46 -12.67 20.67
N VAL A 486 -9.73 -11.90 19.87
CA VAL A 486 -9.48 -10.48 20.15
C VAL A 486 -10.65 -9.66 19.68
N LEU A 487 -11.22 -8.84 20.56
CA LEU A 487 -12.28 -7.93 20.20
C LEU A 487 -11.69 -6.75 19.42
N VAL A 488 -12.21 -6.53 18.21
CA VAL A 488 -11.86 -5.38 17.36
C VAL A 488 -13.01 -4.38 17.42
N GLY A 489 -12.73 -3.24 18.02
CA GLY A 489 -13.69 -2.15 18.19
C GLY A 489 -13.49 -1.02 17.16
N GLU A 490 -14.18 0.09 17.38
CA GLU A 490 -14.08 1.30 16.57
C GLU A 490 -12.66 1.92 16.64
N GLU A 491 -11.98 1.82 17.79
CA GLU A 491 -10.64 2.39 17.98
C GLU A 491 -9.58 1.77 17.07
N GLU A 492 -9.65 0.45 16.84
CA GLU A 492 -8.75 -0.26 15.95
C GLU A 492 -8.97 0.20 14.50
N ILE A 493 -10.22 0.37 14.10
CA ILE A 493 -10.59 0.90 12.78
C ILE A 493 -10.08 2.34 12.60
N LEU A 494 -10.33 3.21 13.57
CA LEU A 494 -9.81 4.58 13.57
C LEU A 494 -8.29 4.62 13.43
N HIS A 495 -7.59 3.70 14.09
CA HIS A 495 -6.14 3.63 13.98
C HIS A 495 -5.67 3.23 12.57
N VAL A 496 -6.33 2.25 11.93
CA VAL A 496 -5.99 1.82 10.57
C VAL A 496 -6.22 2.96 9.59
N VAL A 497 -7.41 3.56 9.62
CA VAL A 497 -7.74 4.69 8.73
C VAL A 497 -6.80 5.88 8.97
N SER A 498 -6.45 6.16 10.23
CA SER A 498 -5.48 7.20 10.59
C SER A 498 -4.10 6.94 9.98
N LYS A 499 -3.64 5.70 10.02
CA LYS A 499 -2.35 5.29 9.45
C LYS A 499 -2.33 5.41 7.93
N TRP A 500 -3.41 5.06 7.26
CA TRP A 500 -3.51 5.13 5.79
C TRP A 500 -3.61 6.56 5.27
N THR A 501 -4.39 7.38 5.97
CA THR A 501 -4.66 8.76 5.54
C THR A 501 -3.66 9.75 6.07
N GLY A 502 -2.85 9.37 7.07
CA GLY A 502 -1.96 10.28 7.79
C GLY A 502 -2.68 11.22 8.77
N ILE A 503 -4.01 11.09 8.92
CA ILE A 503 -4.83 11.95 9.77
C ILE A 503 -4.83 11.38 11.19
N PRO A 504 -4.54 12.16 12.23
CA PRO A 504 -4.55 11.70 13.61
C PRO A 504 -5.99 11.48 14.14
N LEU A 505 -6.73 10.52 13.58
CA LEU A 505 -8.15 10.25 13.88
C LEU A 505 -8.40 9.85 15.34
N ARG A 506 -7.44 9.25 16.03
CA ARG A 506 -7.52 8.92 17.47
C ARG A 506 -7.78 10.13 18.35
N ARG A 507 -7.48 11.33 17.86
CA ARG A 507 -7.70 12.60 18.56
C ARG A 507 -9.01 13.28 18.16
N MET A 508 -9.79 12.68 17.26
CA MET A 508 -10.96 13.31 16.62
C MET A 508 -12.30 13.06 17.31
N GLY A 509 -12.35 12.27 18.39
CA GLY A 509 -13.58 12.06 19.18
C GLY A 509 -13.89 13.26 20.09
N GLN A 510 -13.96 13.04 21.41
CA GLN A 510 -14.27 14.08 22.40
C GLN A 510 -13.17 15.15 22.51
N ASP A 511 -11.90 14.83 22.23
CA ASP A 511 -10.78 15.78 22.28
C ASP A 511 -10.77 16.79 21.12
N GLU A 512 -11.38 16.49 19.98
CA GLU A 512 -11.41 17.43 18.83
C GLU A 512 -12.34 18.61 19.10
N MET A 513 -13.48 18.36 19.72
CA MET A 513 -14.41 19.41 20.13
C MET A 513 -13.74 20.36 21.16
N ALA A 514 -13.01 19.79 22.12
CA ALA A 514 -12.22 20.57 23.08
C ALA A 514 -11.08 21.34 22.40
N ARG A 515 -10.37 20.73 21.41
CA ARG A 515 -9.32 21.38 20.63
C ARG A 515 -9.87 22.50 19.75
N LEU A 516 -10.99 22.32 19.06
CA LEU A 516 -11.62 23.38 18.26
C LEU A 516 -12.01 24.60 19.11
N LEU A 517 -12.26 24.40 20.42
CA LEU A 517 -12.46 25.49 21.33
C LEU A 517 -11.15 26.20 21.71
N THR A 518 -10.02 25.49 21.73
CA THR A 518 -8.69 26.02 22.07
C THR A 518 -7.88 26.51 20.86
N VAL A 519 -8.21 26.05 19.64
CA VAL A 519 -7.51 26.47 18.39
C VAL A 519 -7.44 27.99 18.26
N GLU A 520 -8.51 28.69 18.59
CA GLU A 520 -8.58 30.16 18.51
C GLU A 520 -7.50 30.79 19.40
N THR A 521 -7.38 30.35 20.65
CA THR A 521 -6.38 30.83 21.60
C THR A 521 -4.96 30.45 21.24
N GLU A 522 -4.76 29.24 20.69
CA GLU A 522 -3.43 28.80 20.22
C GLU A 522 -2.99 29.56 18.97
N MET A 523 -3.91 29.81 18.04
CA MET A 523 -3.62 30.63 16.87
C MET A 523 -3.32 32.07 17.22
N GLU A 524 -4.01 32.68 18.19
CA GLU A 524 -3.75 34.06 18.66
C GLU A 524 -2.35 34.23 19.29
N LYS A 525 -1.79 33.18 19.87
CA LYS A 525 -0.41 33.22 20.41
C LYS A 525 0.64 33.36 19.30
N VAL A 526 0.38 32.80 18.13
CA VAL A 526 1.32 32.77 16.99
C VAL A 526 1.03 33.91 16.00
N VAL A 527 -0.26 34.14 15.71
CA VAL A 527 -0.73 35.16 14.74
C VAL A 527 -1.10 36.43 15.51
N VAL A 528 -0.09 37.19 15.81
CA VAL A 528 -0.22 38.43 16.61
C VAL A 528 -1.04 39.48 15.86
N GLY A 529 -1.90 40.15 16.56
CA GLY A 529 -2.59 41.38 16.10
C GLY A 529 -3.75 41.13 15.13
N GLN A 530 -4.16 39.89 14.84
CA GLN A 530 -5.21 39.55 13.84
C GLN A 530 -6.38 38.80 14.47
N ARG A 531 -6.84 39.21 15.65
CA ARG A 531 -7.91 38.49 16.41
C ARG A 531 -9.18 38.28 15.62
N GLU A 532 -9.65 39.31 14.89
CA GLU A 532 -10.87 39.19 14.07
C GLU A 532 -10.71 38.15 12.99
N ALA A 533 -9.57 38.12 12.31
CA ALA A 533 -9.26 37.16 11.26
C ALA A 533 -9.25 35.70 11.81
N VAL A 534 -8.62 35.50 12.95
CA VAL A 534 -8.57 34.19 13.62
C VAL A 534 -9.97 33.76 14.07
N SER A 535 -10.74 34.68 14.70
CA SER A 535 -12.09 34.40 15.18
C SER A 535 -13.06 34.06 14.04
N ALA A 536 -13.07 34.82 12.92
CA ALA A 536 -13.89 34.56 11.76
C ALA A 536 -13.60 33.17 11.16
N LEU A 537 -12.33 32.84 11.01
CA LEU A 537 -11.88 31.52 10.52
C LEU A 537 -12.30 30.40 11.46
N CYS A 538 -12.07 30.55 12.76
CA CYS A 538 -12.47 29.53 13.76
C CYS A 538 -13.99 29.33 13.83
N LYS A 539 -14.78 30.39 13.71
CA LYS A 539 -16.26 30.29 13.64
C LYS A 539 -16.73 29.47 12.44
N ALA A 540 -16.13 29.67 11.28
CA ALA A 540 -16.50 28.92 10.08
C ALA A 540 -16.06 27.45 10.18
N LEU A 541 -14.88 27.17 10.77
CA LEU A 541 -14.43 25.81 11.04
C LEU A 541 -15.37 25.10 12.02
N LYS A 542 -15.78 25.77 13.11
CA LYS A 542 -16.74 25.24 14.07
C LYS A 542 -18.08 24.91 13.40
N ARG A 543 -18.59 25.75 12.49
CA ARG A 543 -19.82 25.47 11.70
C ARG A 543 -19.69 24.27 10.79
N SER A 544 -18.56 24.14 10.10
CA SER A 544 -18.30 23.02 9.20
C SER A 544 -18.22 21.68 9.95
N ARG A 545 -17.62 21.67 11.15
CA ARG A 545 -17.48 20.47 11.97
C ARG A 545 -18.76 20.07 12.72
N ALA A 546 -19.67 21.00 12.92
CA ALA A 546 -20.98 20.73 13.48
C ALA A 546 -21.96 20.15 12.44
N ASP A 547 -21.50 19.76 11.25
CA ASP A 547 -22.29 19.26 10.11
C ASP A 547 -23.44 20.21 9.68
N LEU A 548 -23.30 21.52 9.99
CA LEU A 548 -24.26 22.55 9.61
C LEU A 548 -24.00 23.14 8.20
N LYS A 549 -22.95 22.66 7.52
CA LYS A 549 -22.56 23.08 6.18
C LYS A 549 -22.91 22.00 5.15
N ASP A 550 -23.13 22.40 3.88
CA ASP A 550 -23.31 21.45 2.78
C ASP A 550 -22.09 20.50 2.69
N PRO A 551 -22.31 19.17 2.81
CA PRO A 551 -21.23 18.18 2.79
C PRO A 551 -20.48 18.08 1.45
N ARG A 552 -20.98 18.75 0.41
CA ARG A 552 -20.33 18.79 -0.91
C ARG A 552 -19.21 19.80 -0.97
N ARG A 553 -19.24 20.86 -0.16
CA ARG A 553 -18.28 21.96 -0.19
C ARG A 553 -17.02 21.68 0.63
N PRO A 554 -15.89 22.37 0.35
CA PRO A 554 -14.71 22.33 1.21
C PRO A 554 -15.02 22.72 2.67
N ILE A 555 -14.18 22.30 3.62
CA ILE A 555 -14.34 22.62 5.06
C ILE A 555 -14.48 24.13 5.28
N GLY A 556 -13.64 24.93 4.61
CA GLY A 556 -13.67 26.39 4.68
C GLY A 556 -13.05 27.01 3.45
N THR A 557 -13.59 28.16 3.03
CA THR A 557 -13.13 28.88 1.84
C THR A 557 -13.05 30.39 2.16
N PHE A 558 -11.83 30.94 2.21
CA PHE A 558 -11.60 32.30 2.69
C PHE A 558 -10.72 33.10 1.73
N LEU A 559 -11.05 34.37 1.58
CA LEU A 559 -10.18 35.33 0.91
C LEU A 559 -9.59 36.30 1.96
N LEU A 560 -8.25 36.26 2.09
CA LEU A 560 -7.47 37.03 3.03
C LEU A 560 -6.98 38.31 2.34
N LEU A 561 -7.54 39.45 2.70
CA LEU A 561 -7.24 40.76 2.11
C LEU A 561 -6.33 41.56 3.03
N GLY A 562 -5.41 42.31 2.48
CA GLY A 562 -4.56 43.23 3.27
C GLY A 562 -3.16 43.41 2.73
N PRO A 563 -2.35 44.32 3.34
CA PRO A 563 -1.01 44.59 2.86
C PRO A 563 -0.05 43.43 3.01
N THR A 564 1.07 43.54 2.35
CA THR A 564 2.14 42.51 2.44
C THR A 564 2.75 42.52 3.84
N GLY A 565 3.12 41.36 4.38
CA GLY A 565 3.84 41.24 5.65
C GLY A 565 2.97 41.33 6.91
N VAL A 566 1.62 41.28 6.81
CA VAL A 566 0.69 41.30 7.97
C VAL A 566 0.35 39.93 8.53
N GLY A 567 0.96 38.85 8.01
CA GLY A 567 0.79 37.49 8.56
C GLY A 567 -0.20 36.59 7.83
N LYS A 568 -0.70 36.94 6.63
CA LYS A 568 -1.64 36.09 5.85
C LYS A 568 -1.14 34.67 5.62
N THR A 569 0.08 34.52 5.12
CA THR A 569 0.72 33.20 4.88
C THR A 569 1.08 32.49 6.21
N LEU A 570 1.39 33.24 7.27
CA LEU A 570 1.63 32.68 8.60
C LEU A 570 0.34 32.07 9.17
N LEU A 571 -0.80 32.74 9.03
CA LEU A 571 -2.11 32.21 9.43
C LEU A 571 -2.37 30.84 8.76
N ALA A 572 -2.10 30.71 7.46
CA ALA A 572 -2.26 29.45 6.74
C ALA A 572 -1.37 28.33 7.27
N LYS A 573 -0.09 28.65 7.59
CA LYS A 573 0.86 27.69 8.16
C LYS A 573 0.44 27.23 9.56
N THR A 574 0.08 28.18 10.42
CA THR A 574 -0.38 27.89 11.79
C THR A 574 -1.68 27.08 11.76
N LEU A 575 -2.60 27.40 10.85
CA LEU A 575 -3.83 26.64 10.68
C LEU A 575 -3.55 25.18 10.26
N ALA A 576 -2.65 24.96 9.31
CA ALA A 576 -2.26 23.60 8.88
C ALA A 576 -1.66 22.80 10.03
N GLU A 577 -0.80 23.40 10.83
CA GLU A 577 -0.18 22.79 12.00
C GLU A 577 -1.20 22.45 13.10
N GLN A 578 -2.09 23.37 13.42
CA GLN A 578 -3.10 23.18 14.47
C GLN A 578 -4.19 22.18 14.07
N MET A 579 -4.66 22.22 12.82
CA MET A 579 -5.75 21.37 12.35
C MET A 579 -5.29 19.97 11.93
N PHE A 580 -4.13 19.86 11.29
CA PHE A 580 -3.65 18.61 10.68
C PHE A 580 -2.37 18.07 11.32
N GLY A 581 -1.77 18.81 12.27
CA GLY A 581 -0.65 18.35 13.08
C GLY A 581 0.73 18.42 12.40
N ASP A 582 0.82 18.78 11.12
CA ASP A 582 2.09 18.95 10.39
C ASP A 582 2.00 20.13 9.42
N THR A 583 3.05 20.93 9.37
CA THR A 583 3.20 22.00 8.37
C THR A 583 3.25 21.49 6.93
N LYS A 584 3.57 20.20 6.71
CA LYS A 584 3.55 19.55 5.40
C LYS A 584 2.13 19.42 4.82
N SER A 585 1.10 19.54 5.66
CA SER A 585 -0.30 19.57 5.22
C SER A 585 -0.70 20.90 4.56
N LEU A 586 0.23 21.86 4.41
CA LEU A 586 0.03 23.09 3.64
C LEU A 586 0.48 22.89 2.18
N ILE A 587 -0.47 23.02 1.25
CA ILE A 587 -0.20 23.08 -0.19
C ILE A 587 -0.22 24.55 -0.60
N GLN A 588 0.95 25.15 -0.77
CA GLN A 588 1.09 26.55 -1.20
C GLN A 588 1.35 26.61 -2.70
N LEU A 589 0.60 27.51 -3.37
CA LEU A 589 0.69 27.80 -4.81
C LEU A 589 0.76 29.31 -4.98
N ASP A 590 1.82 29.81 -5.61
CA ASP A 590 1.98 31.23 -5.94
C ASP A 590 1.35 31.50 -7.30
N MET A 591 0.29 32.31 -7.32
CA MET A 591 -0.44 32.61 -8.55
C MET A 591 0.33 33.50 -9.52
N SER A 592 1.44 34.09 -9.11
CA SER A 592 2.35 34.78 -10.02
C SER A 592 2.98 33.84 -11.07
N GLU A 593 3.09 32.52 -10.76
CA GLU A 593 3.55 31.52 -11.69
C GLU A 593 2.48 31.08 -12.70
N TYR A 594 1.19 31.41 -12.46
CA TYR A 594 0.03 30.97 -13.22
C TYR A 594 -0.72 32.13 -13.91
N MET A 595 0.01 33.15 -14.34
CA MET A 595 -0.52 34.30 -15.06
C MET A 595 -0.87 33.97 -16.51
N GLU A 596 -0.20 32.99 -17.11
CA GLU A 596 -0.39 32.58 -18.50
C GLU A 596 -1.24 31.32 -18.61
N LYS A 597 -2.06 31.24 -19.67
CA LYS A 597 -2.96 30.10 -19.92
C LYS A 597 -2.25 28.74 -19.95
N PHE A 598 -1.04 28.70 -20.51
CA PHE A 598 -0.24 27.47 -20.57
C PHE A 598 0.11 26.94 -19.17
N ASN A 599 0.43 27.83 -18.24
CA ASN A 599 0.79 27.44 -16.88
C ASN A 599 -0.39 26.93 -16.06
N VAL A 600 -1.63 27.33 -16.39
CA VAL A 600 -2.85 26.82 -15.71
C VAL A 600 -3.01 25.31 -15.92
N SER A 601 -2.65 24.78 -17.09
CA SER A 601 -2.71 23.34 -17.34
C SER A 601 -1.80 22.53 -16.41
N ARG A 602 -0.73 23.13 -15.87
CA ARG A 602 0.14 22.48 -14.87
C ARG A 602 -0.54 22.25 -13.53
N LEU A 603 -1.62 23.01 -13.20
CA LEU A 603 -2.39 22.79 -11.98
C LEU A 603 -3.28 21.54 -12.07
N VAL A 604 -3.91 21.32 -13.21
CA VAL A 604 -4.89 20.25 -13.44
C VAL A 604 -4.29 19.06 -14.19
N GLY A 605 -3.19 19.28 -14.90
CA GLY A 605 -2.51 18.34 -15.80
C GLY A 605 -2.63 18.77 -17.26
N SER A 606 -1.64 18.39 -18.06
CA SER A 606 -1.60 18.70 -19.50
C SER A 606 -2.60 17.84 -20.28
N PRO A 607 -3.26 18.35 -21.33
CA PRO A 607 -4.10 17.55 -22.20
C PRO A 607 -3.31 16.44 -22.91
N PRO A 608 -3.96 15.35 -23.36
CA PRO A 608 -3.32 14.28 -24.12
C PRO A 608 -2.57 14.81 -25.34
N GLY A 609 -1.31 14.39 -25.51
CA GLY A 609 -0.46 14.79 -26.62
C GLY A 609 0.47 15.98 -26.35
N TYR A 610 0.41 16.61 -25.19
CA TYR A 610 1.36 17.65 -24.77
C TYR A 610 2.43 17.09 -23.83
N VAL A 611 3.60 17.72 -23.83
CA VAL A 611 4.71 17.38 -22.93
C VAL A 611 4.26 17.56 -21.47
N GLY A 612 4.51 16.54 -20.62
CA GLY A 612 4.10 16.53 -19.20
C GLY A 612 2.72 15.93 -18.94
N TYR A 613 2.06 15.28 -19.90
CA TYR A 613 0.78 14.60 -19.70
C TYR A 613 0.83 13.50 -18.61
N GLU A 614 1.95 12.76 -18.51
CA GLU A 614 2.13 11.67 -17.55
C GLU A 614 2.43 12.15 -16.12
N GLU A 615 2.88 13.39 -15.95
CA GLU A 615 3.26 13.92 -14.63
C GLU A 615 2.07 14.30 -13.73
N GLY A 616 0.85 14.38 -14.30
CA GLY A 616 -0.33 14.84 -13.58
C GLY A 616 -0.31 16.32 -13.21
N GLY A 617 -1.40 16.84 -12.65
CA GLY A 617 -1.48 18.25 -12.25
C GLY A 617 -0.87 18.51 -10.87
N GLN A 618 -0.14 19.59 -10.70
CA GLN A 618 0.53 19.93 -9.44
C GLN A 618 -0.44 20.12 -8.27
N LEU A 619 -1.60 20.72 -8.49
CA LEU A 619 -2.64 20.87 -7.48
C LEU A 619 -3.36 19.53 -7.26
N THR A 620 -3.83 18.92 -8.34
CA THR A 620 -4.63 17.70 -8.27
C THR A 620 -3.88 16.54 -7.65
N GLU A 621 -2.60 16.32 -8.00
CA GLU A 621 -1.78 15.27 -7.41
C GLU A 621 -1.44 15.52 -5.94
N LYS A 622 -1.13 16.79 -5.55
CA LYS A 622 -0.84 17.12 -4.15
C LYS A 622 -2.06 16.89 -3.26
N VAL A 623 -3.27 17.33 -3.71
CA VAL A 623 -4.51 17.13 -2.96
C VAL A 623 -4.93 15.66 -2.96
N ARG A 624 -4.72 14.93 -4.03
CA ARG A 624 -5.00 13.48 -4.07
C ARG A 624 -4.15 12.71 -3.06
N ARG A 625 -2.86 13.08 -2.92
CA ARG A 625 -1.96 12.46 -1.93
C ARG A 625 -2.25 12.91 -0.51
N ASN A 626 -2.66 14.16 -0.34
CA ASN A 626 -2.97 14.77 0.96
C ASN A 626 -4.38 15.37 0.93
N PRO A 627 -5.44 14.56 1.00
CA PRO A 627 -6.83 15.03 0.91
C PRO A 627 -7.25 15.90 2.11
N TYR A 628 -6.49 15.84 3.21
CA TYR A 628 -6.64 16.68 4.39
C TYR A 628 -5.51 17.70 4.42
N SER A 629 -5.76 18.87 3.86
CA SER A 629 -4.73 19.90 3.73
C SER A 629 -5.34 21.29 3.71
N VAL A 630 -4.50 22.28 4.02
CA VAL A 630 -4.78 23.69 3.74
C VAL A 630 -4.20 23.99 2.37
N VAL A 631 -5.04 24.40 1.44
CA VAL A 631 -4.61 24.83 0.10
C VAL A 631 -4.57 26.35 0.09
N LEU A 632 -3.36 26.90 -0.05
CA LEU A 632 -3.14 28.33 -0.09
C LEU A 632 -2.81 28.78 -1.52
N PHE A 633 -3.69 29.61 -2.09
CA PHE A 633 -3.44 30.32 -3.33
C PHE A 633 -2.92 31.74 -2.98
N ASP A 634 -1.63 31.97 -3.16
CA ASP A 634 -1.00 33.24 -2.82
C ASP A 634 -1.11 34.21 -4.01
N GLU A 635 -1.41 35.48 -3.74
CA GLU A 635 -1.60 36.55 -4.75
C GLU A 635 -2.62 36.22 -5.84
N ILE A 636 -3.83 35.82 -5.43
CA ILE A 636 -4.87 35.29 -6.32
C ILE A 636 -5.30 36.31 -7.43
N GLU A 637 -5.15 37.61 -7.19
CA GLU A 637 -5.43 38.67 -8.17
C GLU A 637 -4.57 38.60 -9.42
N LYS A 638 -3.42 37.91 -9.37
CA LYS A 638 -2.51 37.71 -10.49
C LYS A 638 -2.86 36.51 -11.36
N ALA A 639 -3.75 35.64 -10.87
CA ALA A 639 -4.11 34.40 -11.56
C ALA A 639 -4.81 34.64 -12.89
N HIS A 640 -4.52 33.77 -13.88
CA HIS A 640 -5.25 33.77 -15.16
C HIS A 640 -6.75 33.48 -14.94
N PRO A 641 -7.67 34.03 -15.80
CA PRO A 641 -9.10 33.80 -15.67
C PRO A 641 -9.53 32.32 -15.62
N ASP A 642 -8.82 31.42 -16.26
CA ASP A 642 -9.11 29.99 -16.21
C ASP A 642 -8.90 29.36 -14.83
N VAL A 643 -8.03 29.92 -14.00
CA VAL A 643 -7.86 29.52 -12.58
C VAL A 643 -9.13 29.85 -11.79
N TRP A 644 -9.78 30.98 -12.09
CA TRP A 644 -11.03 31.36 -11.45
C TRP A 644 -12.16 30.38 -11.77
N ASN A 645 -12.26 29.94 -13.03
CA ASN A 645 -13.26 28.97 -13.44
C ASN A 645 -13.05 27.60 -12.75
N MET A 646 -11.78 27.17 -12.61
CA MET A 646 -11.41 25.99 -11.85
C MET A 646 -11.80 26.11 -10.38
N LEU A 647 -11.48 27.26 -9.75
CA LEU A 647 -11.82 27.51 -8.35
C LEU A 647 -13.33 27.52 -8.13
N LEU A 648 -14.14 28.10 -9.05
CA LEU A 648 -15.59 28.06 -8.95
C LEU A 648 -16.14 26.63 -8.84
N GLN A 649 -15.60 25.69 -9.60
CA GLN A 649 -15.98 24.29 -9.51
C GLN A 649 -15.61 23.67 -8.16
N ILE A 650 -14.40 23.95 -7.65
CA ILE A 650 -13.96 23.47 -6.34
C ILE A 650 -14.84 24.04 -5.22
N LEU A 651 -15.15 25.34 -5.26
CA LEU A 651 -15.92 26.03 -4.22
C LEU A 651 -17.38 25.56 -4.16
N GLU A 652 -17.96 25.11 -5.26
CA GLU A 652 -19.36 24.69 -5.33
C GLU A 652 -19.54 23.19 -5.12
N GLU A 653 -18.79 22.38 -5.87
CA GLU A 653 -18.95 20.94 -5.88
C GLU A 653 -17.94 20.21 -4.96
N GLY A 654 -16.88 20.90 -4.50
CA GLY A 654 -15.79 20.29 -3.74
C GLY A 654 -15.02 19.26 -4.53
N LYS A 655 -15.03 19.35 -5.86
CA LYS A 655 -14.39 18.39 -6.77
C LYS A 655 -13.69 19.11 -7.91
N LEU A 656 -12.66 18.49 -8.45
CA LEU A 656 -11.99 18.93 -9.66
C LEU A 656 -11.63 17.73 -10.51
N THR A 657 -11.96 17.76 -11.80
CA THR A 657 -11.57 16.70 -12.73
C THR A 657 -10.21 17.02 -13.32
N ASP A 658 -9.26 16.09 -13.21
CA ASP A 658 -7.93 16.24 -13.79
C ASP A 658 -7.92 15.95 -15.31
N SER A 659 -6.79 16.19 -15.96
CA SER A 659 -6.61 15.94 -17.39
C SER A 659 -6.76 14.46 -17.79
N MET A 660 -6.62 13.54 -16.85
CA MET A 660 -6.83 12.10 -17.06
C MET A 660 -8.29 11.68 -16.82
N GLY A 661 -9.18 12.62 -16.51
CA GLY A 661 -10.59 12.34 -16.22
C GLY A 661 -10.85 11.83 -14.80
N ARG A 662 -9.84 11.87 -13.92
CA ARG A 662 -10.00 11.45 -12.51
C ARG A 662 -10.59 12.59 -11.69
N ILE A 663 -11.54 12.27 -10.83
CA ILE A 663 -12.17 13.24 -9.92
C ILE A 663 -11.33 13.35 -8.65
N VAL A 664 -10.79 14.54 -8.39
CA VAL A 664 -10.06 14.87 -7.16
C VAL A 664 -10.99 15.57 -6.19
N ASN A 665 -11.02 15.09 -4.95
CA ASN A 665 -11.97 15.56 -3.93
C ASN A 665 -11.33 16.60 -3.02
N PHE A 666 -11.94 17.79 -2.93
CA PHE A 666 -11.53 18.92 -2.09
C PHE A 666 -12.43 19.13 -0.87
N ARG A 667 -13.39 18.23 -0.60
CA ARG A 667 -14.35 18.40 0.53
C ARG A 667 -13.67 18.46 1.89
N ASN A 668 -12.54 17.82 2.01
CA ASN A 668 -11.79 17.74 3.26
C ASN A 668 -10.63 18.77 3.31
N THR A 669 -10.58 19.71 2.38
CA THR A 669 -9.57 20.78 2.37
C THR A 669 -10.11 22.09 2.91
N ILE A 670 -9.20 22.92 3.41
CA ILE A 670 -9.47 24.33 3.72
C ILE A 670 -8.77 25.16 2.65
N ILE A 671 -9.54 25.98 1.94
CA ILE A 671 -9.03 26.82 0.86
C ILE A 671 -8.83 28.22 1.36
N LEU A 672 -7.60 28.68 1.32
CA LEU A 672 -7.22 30.05 1.64
C LEU A 672 -6.67 30.72 0.38
N MET A 673 -7.09 31.93 0.13
CA MET A 673 -6.59 32.77 -0.94
C MET A 673 -6.08 34.06 -0.35
N THR A 674 -4.89 34.52 -0.74
CA THR A 674 -4.40 35.83 -0.30
C THR A 674 -4.50 36.83 -1.42
N SER A 675 -4.75 38.08 -1.07
CA SER A 675 -4.72 39.18 -2.03
C SER A 675 -4.19 40.46 -1.38
N ASN A 676 -3.54 41.27 -2.18
CA ASN A 676 -3.06 42.58 -1.81
C ASN A 676 -3.97 43.74 -2.30
N VAL A 677 -5.11 43.40 -2.88
CA VAL A 677 -6.13 44.37 -3.34
C VAL A 677 -6.59 45.25 -2.18
N GLY A 678 -6.71 46.54 -2.39
CA GLY A 678 -7.09 47.51 -1.37
C GLY A 678 -5.95 47.91 -0.39
N SER A 679 -4.77 47.33 -0.54
CA SER A 679 -3.63 47.67 0.35
C SER A 679 -3.18 49.12 0.31
N GLU A 680 -3.31 49.79 -0.84
CA GLU A 680 -2.99 51.24 -0.97
C GLU A 680 -3.95 52.12 -0.20
N THR A 681 -5.22 51.76 -0.11
CA THR A 681 -6.26 52.44 0.61
C THR A 681 -6.01 52.41 2.13
N LEU A 682 -5.55 51.25 2.63
CA LEU A 682 -5.14 51.10 4.02
C LEU A 682 -3.86 51.88 4.36
N ARG A 683 -2.95 52.03 3.40
CA ARG A 683 -1.71 52.80 3.55
C ARG A 683 -1.96 54.32 3.54
N LYS A 684 -2.81 54.84 2.64
CA LYS A 684 -3.14 56.25 2.53
C LYS A 684 -3.84 56.78 3.79
N SER A 685 -4.63 55.94 4.47
CA SER A 685 -5.23 56.33 5.76
C SER A 685 -4.21 56.40 6.92
N SER A 686 -3.05 55.73 6.81
CA SER A 686 -1.97 55.81 7.79
C SER A 686 -0.99 56.94 7.54
N THR A 687 -0.98 57.57 6.33
CA THR A 687 0.03 58.58 5.94
C THR A 687 -0.45 60.05 6.17
N LEU A 688 -1.70 60.28 6.45
CA LEU A 688 -2.27 61.62 6.73
C LEU A 688 -2.19 61.96 8.22
N GLY A 689 -0.93 62.15 8.72
CA GLY A 689 -0.64 62.69 10.03
C GLY A 689 -0.30 61.62 11.09
N PHE A 690 0.67 61.93 11.92
CA PHE A 690 1.25 61.19 13.05
C PHE A 690 0.25 60.80 14.17
N ALA A 691 -1.01 60.56 13.89
CA ALA A 691 -1.93 60.02 14.85
C ALA A 691 -1.98 58.45 14.70
N PRO A 692 -1.68 57.70 15.77
CA PRO A 692 -1.94 56.25 15.75
C PRO A 692 -3.40 56.01 15.41
N ILE A 693 -3.70 55.07 14.54
CA ILE A 693 -5.05 54.59 14.27
C ILE A 693 -5.52 53.87 15.53
N THR A 694 -5.98 54.66 16.52
CA THR A 694 -6.52 54.17 17.79
C THR A 694 -8.03 54.12 17.78
N ASP A 695 -8.68 54.69 16.74
CA ASP A 695 -10.13 54.69 16.62
C ASP A 695 -10.60 53.50 15.77
N GLU A 696 -11.32 52.59 16.40
CA GLU A 696 -12.07 51.48 15.82
C GLU A 696 -12.90 51.94 14.61
N ALA A 697 -13.52 53.12 14.70
CA ALA A 697 -14.31 53.75 13.63
C ALA A 697 -13.49 54.03 12.33
N THR A 698 -12.20 54.31 12.46
CA THR A 698 -11.31 54.56 11.31
C THR A 698 -10.92 53.25 10.61
N TYR A 699 -10.72 52.17 11.38
CA TYR A 699 -10.47 50.84 10.86
C TYR A 699 -11.69 50.29 10.12
N GLU A 700 -12.91 50.44 10.67
CA GLU A 700 -14.11 49.95 9.99
C GLU A 700 -14.32 50.63 8.63
N LYS A 701 -14.14 51.95 8.52
CA LYS A 701 -14.18 52.67 7.24
C LYS A 701 -13.11 52.21 6.25
N ALA A 702 -11.91 51.90 6.72
CA ALA A 702 -10.86 51.39 5.88
C ALA A 702 -11.16 49.96 5.41
N ARG A 703 -11.72 49.14 6.29
CA ARG A 703 -12.19 47.78 5.99
C ARG A 703 -13.28 47.80 4.91
N GLU A 704 -14.30 48.67 5.05
CA GLU A 704 -15.36 48.78 4.05
C GLU A 704 -14.82 49.15 2.67
N ARG A 705 -13.88 50.11 2.59
CA ARG A 705 -13.24 50.48 1.33
C ARG A 705 -12.46 49.34 0.69
N VAL A 706 -11.73 48.52 1.48
CA VAL A 706 -11.02 47.33 0.98
C VAL A 706 -12.01 46.32 0.44
N LEU A 707 -13.13 46.10 1.13
CA LEU A 707 -14.20 45.23 0.68
C LEU A 707 -14.88 45.73 -0.63
N GLU A 708 -15.07 47.05 -0.76
CA GLU A 708 -15.57 47.64 -2.00
C GLU A 708 -14.60 47.49 -3.16
N GLU A 709 -13.31 47.62 -2.91
CA GLU A 709 -12.28 47.45 -3.93
C GLU A 709 -12.15 45.97 -4.34
N ALA A 710 -12.25 45.05 -3.39
CA ALA A 710 -12.36 43.62 -3.66
C ALA A 710 -13.59 43.28 -4.52
N LYS A 711 -14.76 43.88 -4.24
CA LYS A 711 -15.97 43.72 -5.05
C LYS A 711 -15.84 44.24 -6.48
N LYS A 712 -14.95 45.22 -6.72
CA LYS A 712 -14.66 45.71 -8.07
C LYS A 712 -13.67 44.79 -8.81
N THR A 713 -12.71 44.19 -8.10
CA THR A 713 -11.66 43.37 -8.69
C THR A 713 -12.13 41.95 -8.97
N PHE A 714 -12.87 41.37 -8.03
CA PHE A 714 -13.33 39.98 -8.10
C PHE A 714 -14.79 39.89 -8.58
N ARG A 715 -15.09 38.86 -9.39
CA ARG A 715 -16.47 38.67 -9.89
C ARG A 715 -17.43 38.37 -8.74
N PRO A 716 -18.65 38.95 -8.75
CA PRO A 716 -19.63 38.70 -7.70
C PRO A 716 -19.97 37.23 -7.49
N GLU A 717 -19.98 36.45 -8.57
CA GLU A 717 -20.22 35.02 -8.53
C GLU A 717 -19.16 34.27 -7.71
N PHE A 718 -17.91 34.70 -7.77
CA PHE A 718 -16.81 34.13 -6.99
C PHE A 718 -16.93 34.52 -5.52
N LEU A 719 -17.15 35.80 -5.21
CA LEU A 719 -17.25 36.27 -3.84
C LEU A 719 -18.42 35.63 -3.06
N ASN A 720 -19.56 35.38 -3.74
CA ASN A 720 -20.74 34.77 -3.13
C ASN A 720 -20.53 33.28 -2.76
N ARG A 721 -19.50 32.63 -3.29
CA ARG A 721 -19.20 31.22 -2.97
C ARG A 721 -18.18 31.07 -1.84
N LEU A 722 -17.58 32.16 -1.39
CA LEU A 722 -16.68 32.18 -0.25
C LEU A 722 -17.46 32.13 1.06
N ASP A 723 -16.90 31.51 2.08
CA ASP A 723 -17.47 31.49 3.42
C ASP A 723 -17.30 32.87 4.11
N ASP A 724 -16.13 33.51 3.88
CA ASP A 724 -15.89 34.86 4.42
C ASP A 724 -14.76 35.60 3.69
N LEU A 725 -14.79 36.93 3.79
CA LEU A 725 -13.78 37.87 3.31
C LEU A 725 -13.08 38.46 4.53
N ILE A 726 -11.86 38.06 4.79
CA ILE A 726 -11.12 38.40 6.01
C ILE A 726 -10.14 39.51 5.68
N VAL A 727 -10.33 40.70 6.32
CA VAL A 727 -9.45 41.85 6.15
C VAL A 727 -8.43 41.90 7.29
N PHE A 728 -7.16 41.86 6.93
CA PHE A 728 -6.03 41.96 7.86
C PHE A 728 -5.69 43.45 8.15
N ARG A 729 -5.54 43.78 9.43
CA ARG A 729 -5.13 45.11 9.83
C ARG A 729 -3.61 45.30 9.77
N SER A 730 -3.15 46.54 9.64
CA SER A 730 -1.76 46.89 9.84
C SER A 730 -1.36 46.73 11.31
N PHE A 731 -0.10 46.37 11.56
CA PHE A 731 0.39 46.20 12.93
C PHE A 731 0.54 47.52 13.70
N THR A 732 0.21 47.48 14.99
CA THR A 732 0.50 48.52 15.94
C THR A 732 1.88 48.28 16.57
N LYS A 733 2.46 49.33 17.23
CA LYS A 733 3.74 49.18 17.95
C LYS A 733 3.74 48.00 18.95
N PRO A 734 2.71 47.82 19.79
CA PRO A 734 2.65 46.65 20.68
C PRO A 734 2.68 45.33 19.95
N ASP A 735 1.96 45.24 18.79
CA ASP A 735 1.97 44.01 17.97
C ASP A 735 3.38 43.69 17.44
N LEU A 736 4.10 44.73 16.98
CA LEU A 736 5.47 44.56 16.48
C LEU A 736 6.46 44.11 17.57
N ILE A 737 6.31 44.62 18.80
CA ILE A 737 7.12 44.16 19.95
C ILE A 737 6.82 42.68 20.27
N GLN A 738 5.55 42.29 20.20
CA GLN A 738 5.19 40.86 20.39
C GLN A 738 5.74 39.97 19.27
N ILE A 739 5.64 40.40 18.01
CA ILE A 739 6.22 39.67 16.85
C ILE A 739 7.74 39.51 17.02
N LEU A 740 8.42 40.63 17.41
CA LEU A 740 9.85 40.58 17.70
C LEU A 740 10.17 39.59 18.82
N SER A 741 9.37 39.58 19.88
CA SER A 741 9.60 38.69 21.02
C SER A 741 9.47 37.22 20.59
N LEU A 742 8.52 36.88 19.72
CA LEU A 742 8.38 35.52 19.14
C LEU A 742 9.58 35.14 18.26
N GLU A 743 10.11 36.05 17.43
CA GLU A 743 11.29 35.76 16.61
C GLU A 743 12.55 35.61 17.47
N VAL A 744 12.72 36.43 18.48
CA VAL A 744 13.84 36.33 19.43
C VAL A 744 13.74 35.05 20.26
N GLU A 745 12.54 34.61 20.69
CA GLU A 745 12.36 33.38 21.46
C GLU A 745 12.87 32.15 20.70
N LYS A 746 12.73 32.10 19.36
CA LYS A 746 13.31 31.04 18.52
C LYS A 746 14.84 31.01 18.60
N VAL A 747 15.48 32.19 18.78
CA VAL A 747 16.94 32.30 18.98
C VAL A 747 17.30 31.85 20.38
N LEU A 748 16.52 32.29 21.37
CA LEU A 748 16.72 31.93 22.78
C LEU A 748 16.61 30.43 23.01
N GLU A 749 15.68 29.74 22.36
CA GLU A 749 15.59 28.27 22.42
C GLU A 749 16.86 27.57 21.90
N ARG A 750 17.45 28.10 20.82
CA ARG A 750 18.73 27.60 20.30
C ARG A 750 19.89 27.85 21.25
N LEU A 751 19.90 28.99 21.94
CA LEU A 751 20.89 29.36 22.95
C LEU A 751 20.76 28.56 24.25
N ARG A 752 19.54 28.30 24.71
CA ARG A 752 19.27 27.42 25.86
C ARG A 752 19.88 26.03 25.69
N LYS A 753 19.86 25.48 24.44
CA LYS A 753 20.56 24.20 24.15
C LYS A 753 22.08 24.27 24.32
N LYS A 754 22.66 25.49 24.32
CA LYS A 754 24.07 25.79 24.60
C LYS A 754 24.31 26.32 26.03
N ASN A 755 23.31 26.14 26.92
CA ASN A 755 23.36 26.63 28.32
C ASN A 755 23.56 28.16 28.47
N LEU A 756 23.17 28.96 27.48
CA LEU A 756 23.23 30.44 27.56
C LEU A 756 21.83 30.97 27.84
N LYS A 757 21.71 31.86 28.83
CA LYS A 757 20.48 32.60 29.14
C LYS A 757 20.64 34.04 28.71
N LEU A 758 19.59 34.60 28.08
CA LEU A 758 19.69 35.97 27.56
C LEU A 758 18.38 36.73 27.87
N GLU A 759 18.52 37.99 28.28
CA GLU A 759 17.43 38.92 28.54
C GLU A 759 17.62 40.21 27.71
N LEU A 760 16.55 40.60 26.97
CA LEU A 760 16.53 41.84 26.19
C LEU A 760 15.87 42.95 27.00
N ASP A 761 16.51 44.10 27.04
CA ASP A 761 15.92 45.34 27.53
C ASP A 761 14.86 45.89 26.55
N ASP A 762 13.87 46.62 27.06
CA ASP A 762 12.79 47.16 26.24
C ASP A 762 13.30 48.19 25.21
N LYS A 763 14.36 48.94 25.50
CA LYS A 763 15.03 49.81 24.52
C LYS A 763 15.69 49.04 23.39
N ALA A 764 16.24 47.85 23.68
CA ALA A 764 16.79 46.97 22.67
C ALA A 764 15.69 46.41 21.75
N LYS A 765 14.52 46.07 22.30
CA LYS A 765 13.35 45.68 21.52
C LYS A 765 12.84 46.80 20.62
N GLU A 766 12.73 48.04 21.15
CA GLU A 766 12.30 49.18 20.33
C GLU A 766 13.25 49.49 19.18
N LEU A 767 14.57 49.41 19.40
CA LEU A 767 15.56 49.57 18.35
C LEU A 767 15.43 48.52 17.25
N LEU A 768 15.25 47.26 17.64
CA LEU A 768 15.06 46.15 16.67
C LEU A 768 13.75 46.30 15.89
N VAL A 769 12.67 46.79 16.53
CA VAL A 769 11.40 47.09 15.85
C VAL A 769 11.58 48.22 14.84
N GLU A 770 12.30 49.31 15.21
CA GLU A 770 12.56 50.41 14.31
C GLU A 770 13.37 50.03 13.07
N LYS A 771 14.39 49.17 13.24
CA LYS A 771 15.20 48.63 12.14
C LYS A 771 14.49 47.52 11.35
N GLY A 772 13.51 46.83 11.95
CA GLY A 772 12.83 45.66 11.37
C GLY A 772 11.45 45.94 10.80
N TYR A 773 10.88 47.12 10.99
CA TYR A 773 9.58 47.47 10.44
C TYR A 773 9.72 48.40 9.23
N ASP A 774 9.07 48.04 8.14
CA ASP A 774 8.98 48.85 6.93
C ASP A 774 7.49 49.07 6.58
N PRO A 775 7.01 50.30 6.43
CA PRO A 775 5.61 50.55 6.04
C PRO A 775 5.17 49.91 4.75
N GLN A 776 6.10 49.57 3.83
CA GLN A 776 5.79 48.90 2.56
C GLN A 776 5.75 47.40 2.70
N TYR A 777 6.63 46.82 3.51
CA TYR A 777 6.83 45.36 3.62
C TYR A 777 6.30 44.81 4.96
N GLY A 778 5.72 45.62 5.83
CA GLY A 778 5.18 45.24 7.13
C GLY A 778 6.25 44.66 8.07
N ALA A 779 5.94 43.58 8.75
CA ALA A 779 6.87 42.89 9.65
C ALA A 779 7.80 41.89 8.94
N ARG A 780 7.75 41.76 7.58
CA ARG A 780 8.59 40.82 6.83
C ARG A 780 10.10 41.03 7.01
N PRO A 781 10.61 42.31 7.10
CA PRO A 781 12.02 42.55 7.36
C PRO A 781 12.44 42.24 8.79
N MET A 782 11.53 42.11 9.77
CA MET A 782 11.82 41.89 11.19
C MET A 782 12.81 40.74 11.43
N ARG A 783 12.59 39.63 10.75
CA ARG A 783 13.49 38.47 10.85
C ARG A 783 14.91 38.81 10.41
N ARG A 784 15.06 39.52 9.29
CA ARG A 784 16.39 39.95 8.81
C ARG A 784 17.04 40.98 9.77
N ALA A 785 16.23 41.80 10.40
CA ALA A 785 16.72 42.73 11.43
C ALA A 785 17.22 41.94 12.66
N VAL A 786 16.51 40.92 13.10
CA VAL A 786 16.98 40.05 14.19
C VAL A 786 18.26 39.33 13.77
N GLU A 787 18.34 38.75 12.58
CA GLU A 787 19.55 38.10 12.08
C GLU A 787 20.74 39.07 12.05
N ARG A 788 20.60 40.24 11.42
CA ARG A 788 21.70 41.19 11.21
C ARG A 788 22.11 41.95 12.45
N PHE A 789 21.16 42.40 13.26
CA PHE A 789 21.47 43.30 14.40
C PHE A 789 21.55 42.59 15.76
N PHE A 790 21.06 41.33 15.82
CA PHE A 790 21.06 40.58 17.05
C PHE A 790 21.84 39.25 16.92
N GLU A 791 21.55 38.37 15.95
CA GLU A 791 22.23 37.07 15.84
C GLU A 791 23.71 37.22 15.43
N ASP A 792 24.00 38.03 14.39
CA ASP A 792 25.36 38.20 13.88
C ASP A 792 26.30 38.80 14.97
N PRO A 793 25.96 39.91 15.65
CA PRO A 793 26.82 40.46 16.72
C PRO A 793 26.93 39.50 17.91
N LEU A 794 25.86 38.82 18.29
CA LEU A 794 25.89 37.81 19.35
C LEU A 794 26.84 36.66 19.03
N ALA A 795 26.80 36.19 17.78
CA ALA A 795 27.70 35.15 17.32
C ALA A 795 29.17 35.56 17.36
N GLU A 796 29.47 36.82 17.00
CA GLU A 796 30.82 37.36 17.12
C GLU A 796 31.31 37.41 18.57
N GLU A 797 30.48 37.85 19.53
CA GLU A 797 30.83 37.91 20.96
C GLU A 797 31.03 36.51 21.56
N ILE A 798 30.22 35.53 21.13
CA ILE A 798 30.41 34.11 21.51
C ILE A 798 31.74 33.59 20.98
N LEU A 799 32.09 33.87 19.72
CA LEU A 799 33.33 33.40 19.09
C LEU A 799 34.57 34.08 19.65
N LYS A 800 34.48 35.34 20.12
CA LYS A 800 35.56 36.02 20.85
C LYS A 800 35.77 35.47 22.25
N GLY A 801 34.93 34.57 22.74
CA GLY A 801 35.03 33.97 24.09
C GLY A 801 34.66 34.94 25.24
N LEU A 802 34.02 36.06 24.92
CA LEU A 802 33.59 37.05 25.92
C LEU A 802 32.34 36.63 26.67
N LEU A 803 31.59 35.61 26.14
CA LEU A 803 30.39 35.07 26.73
C LEU A 803 30.64 33.64 27.17
N THR A 804 30.63 33.37 28.48
CA THR A 804 30.88 32.01 29.03
C THR A 804 29.58 31.23 29.27
N GLU A 805 29.65 29.93 29.13
CA GLU A 805 28.52 29.04 29.39
C GLU A 805 28.00 29.16 30.82
N GLY A 806 26.68 29.17 31.01
CA GLY A 806 26.02 29.31 32.31
C GLY A 806 25.78 30.76 32.75
N SER A 807 26.19 31.76 31.97
CA SER A 807 26.01 33.17 32.29
C SER A 807 24.68 33.76 31.81
N LEU A 808 24.19 34.80 32.51
CA LEU A 808 23.05 35.60 32.06
C LEU A 808 23.57 36.77 31.23
N ILE A 809 23.20 36.80 29.96
CA ILE A 809 23.59 37.90 29.04
C ILE A 809 22.47 38.92 29.03
N GLN A 810 22.79 40.16 29.37
CA GLN A 810 21.88 41.29 29.24
C GLN A 810 22.19 42.06 27.95
N VAL A 811 21.14 42.26 27.12
CA VAL A 811 21.26 43.02 25.87
C VAL A 811 20.62 44.38 26.04
N THR A 812 21.43 45.42 25.86
CA THR A 812 21.00 46.79 25.95
C THR A 812 21.25 47.55 24.65
N ALA A 813 20.50 48.60 24.39
CA ALA A 813 20.68 49.44 23.20
C ALA A 813 21.57 50.65 23.53
N ASP A 814 22.59 50.86 22.70
CA ASP A 814 23.36 52.10 22.70
C ASP A 814 23.32 52.75 21.31
N LYS A 815 22.59 53.87 21.21
CA LYS A 815 22.31 54.57 19.93
C LYS A 815 21.77 53.60 18.86
N ASP A 816 22.61 53.18 17.93
CA ASP A 816 22.23 52.33 16.75
C ASP A 816 22.71 50.87 16.85
N LYS A 817 23.29 50.47 17.98
CA LYS A 817 23.87 49.14 18.18
C LYS A 817 23.37 48.45 19.45
N LEU A 818 23.34 47.16 19.42
CA LEU A 818 23.09 46.34 20.60
C LEU A 818 24.43 46.04 21.30
N LEU A 819 24.45 46.20 22.62
CA LEU A 819 25.56 45.85 23.48
C LEU A 819 25.19 44.60 24.30
N PHE A 820 26.09 43.64 24.31
CA PHE A 820 25.97 42.41 25.08
C PHE A 820 26.85 42.48 26.31
N SER A 821 26.25 42.46 27.47
CA SER A 821 26.96 42.49 28.75
C SER A 821 26.66 41.24 29.58
N GLN A 822 27.69 40.66 30.19
CA GLN A 822 27.52 39.50 31.03
C GLN A 822 27.23 39.97 32.47
N LYS A 823 26.09 39.56 33.01
CA LYS A 823 25.77 39.78 34.42
C LYS A 823 26.36 38.63 35.21
N ALA A 824 27.28 38.91 36.13
CA ALA A 824 27.84 37.90 37.02
C ALA A 824 26.69 37.19 37.75
N ALA A 825 26.65 35.88 37.69
CA ALA A 825 25.69 35.09 38.44
C ALA A 825 25.85 35.45 39.92
N ALA A 826 24.82 35.96 40.57
CA ALA A 826 24.81 36.17 42.00
C ALA A 826 25.17 34.85 42.67
N GLN A 827 26.35 34.75 43.25
CA GLN A 827 26.76 33.62 44.09
C GLN A 827 25.70 33.49 45.20
N GLY A 828 24.89 32.43 45.09
CA GLY A 828 23.95 32.10 46.15
C GLY A 828 24.73 31.95 47.45
N ALA A 829 24.39 32.77 48.42
CA ALA A 829 24.89 32.64 49.78
C ALA A 829 24.57 31.22 50.27
N VAL A 830 25.61 30.41 50.40
CA VAL A 830 25.57 29.20 51.21
C VAL A 830 25.46 29.69 52.63
N ALA A 831 24.28 29.72 53.21
CA ALA A 831 24.04 29.83 54.64
C ALA A 831 24.39 28.46 55.25
N GLY A 832 25.28 28.49 56.29
CA GLY A 832 25.79 27.39 56.96
C GLY A 832 24.82 26.50 57.72
#